data_e8ccf908d123883fc95bdceb7a33f2bc
#
_entry.id   e8ccf908d123883fc95bdceb7a33f2bc
#
_cell.length_a   1.000
_cell.length_b   1.000
_cell.length_c   1.000
_cell.angle_alpha   90.00
_cell.angle_beta   90.00
_cell.angle_gamma   90.00
#
_symmetry.space_group_name_H-M   'P 1'
#
loop_
_entity.id
_entity.type
_entity.pdbx_description
1 polymer ?
#
loop_
_entity_poly.entity_id
_entity_poly.type
_entity_poly.pdbx_seq_one_letter_code
_entity_poly.pdbx_strand_id
1 'polypeptide(L)'
;MADISLETVAGKLNRVGYDAFVQSLRHAKNEGNRNVELSHWLFHIVQNPKSDVSVTLAHFQLDRAKLLKDMTTIIEGLRKNATEMPAISDQLTDVLDRGWHYATLLFAEGQIRTGHVLVAALKNAALRRDLLQMSKVFGEINPDTLVNEARGAWKDSDEDDMRPMDGTGLGRAQAGAGGAPTGTTALDRFAVDMTAVATSGKMDPIVGRDEEIRQIIDILLRRRQNNPILTGEAGVGKTAVVEGFAQRLASGDVPPKLQGTKLYMLDLGLMQAGASMKGEFEQRLRSVIDEVQGSPVPIILFIDEIHTLMGAGGAAGTGDAANLLKPALARGTLRTVGATTWMEYAKYFEKDPAMTRRFQPITIDEPSIDRTCYMLRGILAPMEKHHGVRISDEAVVAAVNLSSRYIPSRQLPDKAVSLLDTACARVAISQSTTPAKVQDLKERIDALASEIAAKEAQRDLGEVNEDRIREASAEKAMAEEKLVAAETMYLAEKAMVDEILGLRGALLGDDADKDSLRGTLASKMNALEATSPDDRMVYAHVDEQSVASVISDWTGIPAGRMVSDELKTILTLADRLKERVIGQDHGLEMIAKRIETASAKLSNPNKPIGVFMLCGPSGVGKTETALALAEAVYGGEQNIITINMSEFQEAHTVSLLKGAPPGYVGYGEGGRLTEAVRRKPYSVVLLDEVEKAHSDVHEFFFQVFDKGIMEDGSGRSINFKNTLILLTSNVGTEVIMDMAEKGETKPDVDALSEALKPSLTRVFPPALLGRIVTIPYFPLSTDVLAGITKLKLRAIVRRMKENHGAVMTVHDDVLAHIVDQCRDPDSGGRMVDNIITNTILPDLSREVLGRMVAQTPMKTVDVVMKDGKIGYDFA
;
A
#
# COMPACT_ATOMS: atom_id res chain seq x y z
N MET A 1 -14.93 18.44 11.45
CA MET A 1 -13.51 18.71 11.11
C MET A 1 -12.71 18.06 12.22
N ALA A 2 -11.75 17.22 11.90
CA ALA A 2 -10.86 16.69 12.94
C ALA A 2 -9.98 17.85 13.40
N ASP A 3 -10.00 18.14 14.70
CA ASP A 3 -9.12 19.17 15.29
C ASP A 3 -7.66 18.70 15.09
N ILE A 4 -6.83 19.62 14.60
CA ILE A 4 -5.40 19.37 14.44
C ILE A 4 -4.80 19.26 15.84
N SER A 5 -4.16 18.14 16.15
CA SER A 5 -3.57 17.94 17.48
C SER A 5 -2.37 18.90 17.69
N LEU A 6 -2.22 19.37 18.92
CA LEU A 6 -1.10 20.23 19.30
C LEU A 6 0.25 19.57 19.00
N GLU A 7 0.36 18.25 19.11
CA GLU A 7 1.56 17.48 18.77
C GLU A 7 1.93 17.64 17.31
N THR A 8 0.92 17.65 16.41
CA THR A 8 1.14 17.84 14.98
C THR A 8 1.70 19.24 14.69
N VAL A 9 1.16 20.28 15.34
CA VAL A 9 1.65 21.66 15.16
C VAL A 9 3.03 21.85 15.78
N ALA A 10 3.26 21.30 16.98
CA ALA A 10 4.57 21.36 17.64
C ALA A 10 5.66 20.62 16.83
N GLY A 11 5.32 19.55 16.15
CA GLY A 11 6.21 18.83 15.24
C GLY A 11 6.68 19.68 14.05
N LYS A 12 5.94 20.73 13.67
CA LYS A 12 6.33 21.69 12.63
C LYS A 12 7.33 22.76 13.10
N LEU A 13 7.60 22.85 14.38
CA LEU A 13 8.67 23.71 14.89
C LEU A 13 10.02 23.24 14.34
N ASN A 14 10.90 24.20 14.06
CA ASN A 14 12.30 23.89 13.85
C ASN A 14 12.97 23.51 15.19
N ARG A 15 14.20 23.06 15.14
CA ARG A 15 14.90 22.55 16.31
C ARG A 15 15.03 23.59 17.44
N VAL A 16 15.30 24.86 17.10
CA VAL A 16 15.43 25.93 18.11
C VAL A 16 14.10 26.16 18.82
N GLY A 17 13.00 26.30 18.06
CA GLY A 17 11.67 26.48 18.61
C GLY A 17 11.20 25.26 19.43
N TYR A 18 11.49 24.05 18.97
CA TYR A 18 11.11 22.80 19.64
C TYR A 18 11.92 22.57 20.94
N ASP A 19 13.24 22.74 20.91
CA ASP A 19 14.09 22.60 22.09
C ASP A 19 13.68 23.59 23.18
N ALA A 20 13.40 24.86 22.80
CA ALA A 20 12.87 25.87 23.70
C ALA A 20 11.50 25.47 24.28
N PHE A 21 10.63 24.83 23.47
CA PHE A 21 9.34 24.36 23.92
C PHE A 21 9.47 23.24 24.95
N VAL A 22 10.33 22.26 24.72
CA VAL A 22 10.63 21.19 25.67
C VAL A 22 11.25 21.71 26.96
N GLN A 23 12.15 22.72 26.85
CA GLN A 23 12.73 23.36 28.02
C GLN A 23 11.70 24.14 28.83
N SER A 24 10.74 24.78 28.19
CA SER A 24 9.65 25.50 28.86
C SER A 24 8.73 24.57 29.68
N LEU A 25 8.47 23.36 29.16
CA LEU A 25 7.75 22.31 29.89
C LEU A 25 8.49 21.87 31.18
N ARG A 26 9.82 21.66 31.05
CA ARG A 26 10.67 21.32 32.20
C ARG A 26 10.75 22.46 33.21
N HIS A 27 10.85 23.69 32.71
CA HIS A 27 10.92 24.89 33.54
C HIS A 27 9.64 25.05 34.36
N ALA A 28 8.47 25.03 33.72
CA ALA A 28 7.18 25.14 34.39
C ALA A 28 6.96 24.00 35.41
N LYS A 29 7.40 22.76 35.09
CA LYS A 29 7.34 21.63 36.03
C LYS A 29 8.22 21.85 37.26
N ASN A 30 9.47 22.29 37.06
CA ASN A 30 10.41 22.52 38.16
C ASN A 30 9.97 23.66 39.09
N GLU A 31 9.33 24.70 38.55
CA GLU A 31 8.78 25.81 39.31
C GLU A 31 7.41 25.52 39.93
N GLY A 32 6.82 24.33 39.65
CA GLY A 32 5.51 23.95 40.14
C GLY A 32 4.36 24.77 39.53
N ASN A 33 4.49 25.26 38.30
CA ASN A 33 3.44 26.02 37.64
C ASN A 33 2.39 25.08 37.05
N ARG A 34 1.12 25.50 37.10
CA ARG A 34 -0.01 24.72 36.58
C ARG A 34 0.00 24.62 35.05
N ASN A 35 0.44 25.67 34.38
CA ASN A 35 0.47 25.76 32.94
C ASN A 35 1.86 26.19 32.46
N VAL A 36 2.20 25.73 31.23
CA VAL A 36 3.28 26.32 30.46
C VAL A 36 2.74 27.55 29.76
N GLU A 37 3.18 28.71 30.19
CA GLU A 37 2.74 29.98 29.62
C GLU A 37 3.66 30.43 28.46
N LEU A 38 3.20 31.33 27.61
CA LEU A 38 3.97 31.90 26.51
C LEU A 38 5.29 32.55 27.01
N SER A 39 5.29 33.08 28.24
CA SER A 39 6.48 33.67 28.89
C SER A 39 7.60 32.64 29.09
N HIS A 40 7.26 31.39 29.48
CA HIS A 40 8.28 30.33 29.61
C HIS A 40 8.93 30.01 28.26
N TRP A 41 8.16 29.91 27.21
CA TRP A 41 8.67 29.55 25.88
C TRP A 41 9.52 30.69 25.29
N LEU A 42 9.03 31.91 25.31
CA LEU A 42 9.78 33.09 24.85
C LEU A 42 11.06 33.30 25.66
N PHE A 43 11.06 33.04 26.96
CA PHE A 43 12.25 33.10 27.80
C PHE A 43 13.36 32.19 27.26
N HIS A 44 13.05 30.91 26.97
CA HIS A 44 14.02 29.96 26.45
C HIS A 44 14.41 30.26 24.98
N ILE A 45 13.51 30.80 24.16
CA ILE A 45 13.83 31.27 22.80
C ILE A 45 14.84 32.44 22.88
N VAL A 46 14.58 33.43 23.74
CA VAL A 46 15.43 34.62 23.89
C VAL A 46 16.76 34.26 24.54
N GLN A 47 16.86 33.17 25.30
CA GLN A 47 18.14 32.69 25.82
C GLN A 47 19.12 32.30 24.71
N ASN A 48 18.64 31.82 23.56
CA ASN A 48 19.51 31.58 22.41
C ASN A 48 19.82 32.93 21.69
N PRO A 49 21.09 33.39 21.67
CA PRO A 49 21.46 34.69 21.08
C PRO A 49 21.29 34.72 19.56
N LYS A 50 21.19 33.57 18.91
CA LYS A 50 21.05 33.41 17.46
C LYS A 50 19.67 32.93 17.02
N SER A 51 18.66 32.91 17.90
CA SER A 51 17.27 32.71 17.49
C SER A 51 16.74 33.91 16.68
N ASP A 52 15.79 33.68 15.78
CA ASP A 52 15.16 34.75 15.00
C ASP A 52 14.65 35.89 15.89
N VAL A 53 14.08 35.55 17.05
CA VAL A 53 13.63 36.54 18.04
C VAL A 53 14.79 37.36 18.56
N SER A 54 15.91 36.75 18.95
CA SER A 54 17.08 37.46 19.46
C SER A 54 17.74 38.34 18.41
N VAL A 55 17.83 37.85 17.18
CA VAL A 55 18.37 38.63 16.05
C VAL A 55 17.41 39.78 15.69
N THR A 56 16.09 39.59 15.79
CA THR A 56 15.10 40.65 15.63
C THR A 56 15.30 41.76 16.68
N LEU A 57 15.51 41.39 17.94
CA LEU A 57 15.79 42.38 18.98
C LEU A 57 17.04 43.20 18.67
N ALA A 58 18.12 42.55 18.17
CA ALA A 58 19.34 43.22 17.76
C ALA A 58 19.11 44.15 16.55
N HIS A 59 18.33 43.71 15.56
CA HIS A 59 17.98 44.52 14.39
C HIS A 59 17.23 45.82 14.76
N PHE A 60 16.29 45.72 15.70
CA PHE A 60 15.58 46.88 16.21
C PHE A 60 16.30 47.64 17.37
N GLN A 61 17.55 47.28 17.66
CA GLN A 61 18.40 47.87 18.72
C GLN A 61 17.76 47.83 20.12
N LEU A 62 17.04 46.72 20.42
CA LEU A 62 16.33 46.52 21.67
C LEU A 62 17.17 45.77 22.71
N ASP A 63 16.99 46.06 23.98
CA ASP A 63 17.74 45.46 25.06
C ASP A 63 17.23 44.06 25.44
N ARG A 64 17.94 43.04 24.97
CA ARG A 64 17.66 41.63 25.25
C ARG A 64 17.78 41.27 26.73
N ALA A 65 18.73 41.90 27.46
CA ALA A 65 18.93 41.62 28.88
C ALA A 65 17.76 42.11 29.73
N LYS A 66 17.19 43.26 29.36
CA LYS A 66 15.98 43.82 29.97
C LYS A 66 14.80 42.89 29.73
N LEU A 67 14.60 42.39 28.50
CA LEU A 67 13.51 41.48 28.15
C LEU A 67 13.61 40.19 28.97
N LEU A 68 14.78 39.57 29.07
CA LEU A 68 15.00 38.37 29.89
C LEU A 68 14.66 38.63 31.36
N LYS A 69 15.06 39.77 31.91
CA LYS A 69 14.76 40.13 33.30
C LYS A 69 13.25 40.32 33.52
N ASP A 70 12.56 40.99 32.60
CA ASP A 70 11.10 41.18 32.65
C ASP A 70 10.39 39.82 32.65
N MET A 71 10.79 38.91 31.77
CA MET A 71 10.22 37.56 31.68
C MET A 71 10.48 36.74 32.93
N THR A 72 11.69 36.78 33.48
CA THR A 72 12.01 36.10 34.75
C THR A 72 11.09 36.57 35.86
N THR A 73 10.88 37.89 35.99
CA THR A 73 10.00 38.44 37.02
C THR A 73 8.55 37.97 36.87
N ILE A 74 8.08 37.82 35.65
CA ILE A 74 6.72 37.29 35.40
C ILE A 74 6.64 35.82 35.77
N ILE A 75 7.62 34.99 35.34
CA ILE A 75 7.63 33.53 35.64
C ILE A 75 7.72 33.32 37.15
N GLU A 76 8.53 34.10 37.87
CA GLU A 76 8.62 34.04 39.33
C GLU A 76 7.30 34.41 40.03
N GLY A 77 6.50 35.29 39.42
CA GLY A 77 5.17 35.71 39.91
C GLY A 77 4.03 34.72 39.64
N LEU A 78 4.26 33.68 38.87
CA LEU A 78 3.26 32.63 38.57
C LEU A 78 2.98 31.77 39.83
N ARG A 79 1.76 31.22 39.94
CA ARG A 79 1.37 30.33 41.04
C ARG A 79 2.20 29.04 41.02
N LYS A 80 2.83 28.70 42.18
CA LYS A 80 3.80 27.61 42.31
C LYS A 80 3.28 26.50 43.23
N ASN A 81 2.16 25.87 42.97
CA ASN A 81 1.63 24.84 43.85
C ASN A 81 1.04 23.63 43.11
N ALA A 82 1.42 23.40 41.85
CA ALA A 82 0.96 22.28 41.10
C ALA A 82 1.89 21.05 41.27
N THR A 83 1.31 19.91 41.60
CA THR A 83 1.99 18.61 41.69
C THR A 83 1.83 17.75 40.44
N GLU A 84 0.91 18.14 39.55
CA GLU A 84 0.63 17.47 38.29
C GLU A 84 1.52 18.01 37.16
N MET A 85 1.55 17.28 36.03
CA MET A 85 2.25 17.76 34.82
C MET A 85 1.60 19.06 34.32
N PRO A 86 2.39 20.10 34.00
CA PRO A 86 1.85 21.38 33.56
C PRO A 86 1.08 21.19 32.24
N ALA A 87 -0.13 21.74 32.17
CA ALA A 87 -0.90 21.86 30.94
C ALA A 87 -0.34 22.96 30.04
N ILE A 88 -0.58 22.90 28.75
CA ILE A 88 -0.19 23.99 27.83
C ILE A 88 -1.28 25.06 27.86
N SER A 89 -0.87 26.33 27.99
CA SER A 89 -1.83 27.45 28.04
C SER A 89 -2.47 27.69 26.67
N ASP A 90 -3.71 28.18 26.68
CA ASP A 90 -4.46 28.54 25.46
C ASP A 90 -3.69 29.56 24.60
N GLN A 91 -2.98 30.50 25.24
CA GLN A 91 -2.15 31.49 24.57
C GLN A 91 -0.99 30.85 23.80
N LEU A 92 -0.36 29.85 24.40
CA LEU A 92 0.74 29.13 23.77
C LEU A 92 0.25 28.27 22.59
N THR A 93 -0.95 27.68 22.73
CA THR A 93 -1.60 26.94 21.64
C THR A 93 -1.99 27.87 20.49
N ASP A 94 -2.61 29.03 20.80
CA ASP A 94 -3.03 30.01 19.77
C ASP A 94 -1.82 30.61 18.99
N VAL A 95 -0.72 30.89 19.69
CA VAL A 95 0.48 31.42 19.03
C VAL A 95 1.18 30.40 18.15
N LEU A 96 1.16 29.10 18.53
CA LEU A 96 1.71 28.01 17.72
C LEU A 96 0.90 27.80 16.45
N ASP A 97 -0.42 27.72 16.56
CA ASP A 97 -1.32 27.55 15.43
C ASP A 97 -1.20 28.72 14.44
N ARG A 98 -1.22 29.94 14.94
CA ARG A 98 -0.97 31.13 14.13
C ARG A 98 0.44 31.16 13.53
N GLY A 99 1.44 30.73 14.29
CA GLY A 99 2.82 30.61 13.82
C GLY A 99 2.90 29.73 12.58
N TRP A 100 2.16 28.61 12.56
CA TRP A 100 2.06 27.75 11.40
C TRP A 100 1.37 28.43 10.21
N HIS A 101 0.26 29.14 10.45
CA HIS A 101 -0.42 29.90 9.40
C HIS A 101 0.49 30.98 8.79
N TYR A 102 1.23 31.72 9.62
CA TYR A 102 2.15 32.73 9.12
C TYR A 102 3.36 32.12 8.41
N ALA A 103 3.92 31.04 8.93
CA ALA A 103 5.01 30.31 8.29
C ALA A 103 4.63 29.87 6.87
N THR A 104 3.48 29.22 6.73
CA THR A 104 3.02 28.66 5.44
C THR A 104 2.47 29.73 4.49
N LEU A 105 1.62 30.64 4.96
CA LEU A 105 0.88 31.55 4.10
C LEU A 105 1.64 32.87 3.82
N LEU A 106 2.42 33.36 4.77
CA LEU A 106 3.11 34.64 4.62
C LEU A 106 4.57 34.47 4.20
N PHE A 107 5.26 33.48 4.81
CA PHE A 107 6.69 33.27 4.57
C PHE A 107 6.96 32.13 3.60
N ALA A 108 5.94 31.34 3.21
CA ALA A 108 6.04 30.17 2.32
C ALA A 108 7.07 29.15 2.81
N GLU A 109 7.16 28.97 4.12
CA GLU A 109 8.06 28.00 4.77
C GLU A 109 7.27 26.80 5.33
N GLY A 110 7.84 25.61 5.21
CA GLY A 110 7.27 24.34 5.72
C GLY A 110 7.64 24.04 7.16
N GLN A 111 8.15 25.01 7.91
CA GLN A 111 8.54 24.93 9.31
C GLN A 111 8.10 26.16 10.08
N ILE A 112 7.88 26.03 11.38
CA ILE A 112 7.65 27.18 12.26
C ILE A 112 8.98 27.62 12.82
N ARG A 113 9.44 28.81 12.46
CA ARG A 113 10.60 29.47 13.04
C ARG A 113 10.16 30.33 14.24
N THR A 114 11.08 30.65 15.15
CA THR A 114 10.76 31.50 16.29
C THR A 114 10.38 32.93 15.87
N GLY A 115 10.88 33.40 14.74
CA GLY A 115 10.46 34.66 14.10
C GLY A 115 9.03 34.66 13.64
N HIS A 116 8.53 33.52 13.09
CA HIS A 116 7.11 33.41 12.69
C HIS A 116 6.19 33.50 13.90
N VAL A 117 6.59 32.89 15.02
CA VAL A 117 5.87 32.96 16.29
C VAL A 117 5.80 34.42 16.80
N LEU A 118 6.89 35.15 16.74
CA LEU A 118 6.91 36.58 17.13
C LEU A 118 6.00 37.42 16.26
N VAL A 119 6.05 37.25 14.93
CA VAL A 119 5.14 37.96 13.99
C VAL A 119 3.69 37.61 14.29
N ALA A 120 3.39 36.31 14.51
CA ALA A 120 2.03 35.89 14.81
C ALA A 120 1.49 36.54 16.10
N ALA A 121 2.33 36.56 17.14
CA ALA A 121 1.98 37.16 18.42
C ALA A 121 1.82 38.70 18.31
N LEU A 122 2.65 39.40 17.55
CA LEU A 122 2.58 40.84 17.39
C LEU A 122 1.40 41.31 16.52
N LYS A 123 0.99 40.50 15.54
CA LYS A 123 -0.16 40.82 14.65
C LYS A 123 -1.52 40.45 15.24
N ASN A 124 -1.58 39.61 16.25
CA ASN A 124 -2.83 39.31 16.95
C ASN A 124 -3.06 40.33 18.10
N ALA A 125 -4.23 40.93 18.15
CA ALA A 125 -4.54 41.95 19.14
C ALA A 125 -4.53 41.46 20.60
N ALA A 126 -4.93 40.21 20.87
CA ALA A 126 -4.92 39.61 22.19
C ALA A 126 -3.47 39.26 22.60
N LEU A 127 -2.79 38.46 21.78
CA LEU A 127 -1.40 38.05 22.05
C LEU A 127 -0.43 39.23 22.12
N ARG A 128 -0.66 40.29 21.32
CA ARG A 128 0.15 41.51 21.41
C ARG A 128 -0.07 42.23 22.75
N ARG A 129 -1.27 42.22 23.27
CA ARG A 129 -1.53 42.78 24.61
C ARG A 129 -0.79 42.00 25.68
N ASP A 130 -0.76 40.69 25.57
CA ASP A 130 -0.05 39.83 26.49
C ASP A 130 1.46 40.05 26.41
N LEU A 131 2.02 40.17 25.20
CA LEU A 131 3.43 40.52 25.00
C LEU A 131 3.78 41.87 25.61
N LEU A 132 2.94 42.88 25.47
CA LEU A 132 3.13 44.22 26.04
C LEU A 132 3.02 44.23 27.58
N GLN A 133 2.22 43.30 28.13
CA GLN A 133 2.19 43.09 29.57
C GLN A 133 3.46 42.40 30.08
N MET A 134 4.05 41.48 29.25
CA MET A 134 5.30 40.80 29.59
C MET A 134 6.48 41.77 29.55
N SER A 135 6.61 42.56 28.53
CA SER A 135 7.63 43.58 28.44
C SER A 135 7.25 44.71 27.45
N LYS A 136 7.54 45.97 27.84
CA LYS A 136 7.35 47.13 26.95
C LYS A 136 8.25 47.09 25.71
N VAL A 137 9.31 46.30 25.74
CA VAL A 137 10.25 46.12 24.62
C VAL A 137 9.53 45.65 23.33
N PHE A 138 8.52 44.80 23.46
CA PHE A 138 7.74 44.36 22.31
C PHE A 138 6.92 45.48 21.63
N GLY A 139 6.65 46.55 22.32
CA GLY A 139 5.92 47.70 21.77
C GLY A 139 6.73 48.53 20.76
N GLU A 140 8.04 48.38 20.78
CA GLU A 140 8.97 49.09 19.90
C GLU A 140 9.17 48.34 18.57
N ILE A 141 8.65 47.10 18.45
CA ILE A 141 8.70 46.31 17.22
C ILE A 141 7.44 46.60 16.37
N ASN A 142 7.65 47.17 15.21
CA ASN A 142 6.56 47.30 14.23
C ASN A 142 6.40 45.99 13.45
N PRO A 143 5.27 45.27 13.57
CA PRO A 143 5.07 43.98 12.93
C PRO A 143 5.09 44.03 11.40
N ASP A 144 4.66 45.16 10.79
CA ASP A 144 4.64 45.29 9.32
C ASP A 144 6.06 45.52 8.78
N THR A 145 6.86 46.33 9.47
CA THR A 145 8.27 46.51 9.17
C THR A 145 9.03 45.21 9.32
N LEU A 146 8.80 44.45 10.42
CA LEU A 146 9.42 43.16 10.64
C LEU A 146 9.11 42.14 9.54
N VAL A 147 7.86 42.09 9.09
CA VAL A 147 7.46 41.18 7.97
C VAL A 147 8.18 41.54 6.67
N ASN A 148 8.25 42.85 6.34
CA ASN A 148 8.90 43.29 5.11
C ASN A 148 10.40 43.09 5.11
N GLU A 149 11.04 43.20 6.28
CA GLU A 149 12.49 43.12 6.46
C GLU A 149 12.96 41.73 6.98
N ALA A 150 12.04 40.82 7.20
CA ALA A 150 12.31 39.50 7.84
C ALA A 150 13.51 38.77 7.27
N ARG A 151 13.65 38.70 5.94
CA ARG A 151 14.79 38.05 5.27
C ARG A 151 16.13 38.70 5.58
N GLY A 152 16.15 40.03 5.74
CA GLY A 152 17.35 40.78 6.13
C GLY A 152 17.60 40.68 7.62
N ALA A 153 16.56 40.82 8.43
CA ALA A 153 16.63 40.77 9.88
C ALA A 153 17.06 39.40 10.44
N TRP A 154 16.69 38.30 9.77
CA TRP A 154 16.97 36.90 10.21
C TRP A 154 18.15 36.25 9.51
N LYS A 155 18.91 36.96 8.68
CA LYS A 155 20.02 36.43 7.89
C LYS A 155 21.12 35.77 8.72
N ASP A 156 21.37 36.32 9.93
CA ASP A 156 22.43 35.83 10.83
C ASP A 156 21.89 34.87 11.91
N SER A 157 20.67 34.37 11.74
CA SER A 157 20.02 33.41 12.62
C SER A 157 20.45 31.98 12.31
N ASP A 158 20.58 31.16 13.34
CA ASP A 158 20.85 29.70 13.20
C ASP A 158 19.62 28.96 12.66
N GLU A 159 18.47 29.61 12.53
CA GLU A 159 17.20 28.98 12.10
C GLU A 159 17.02 28.91 10.56
N ASP A 160 17.89 29.56 9.78
CA ASP A 160 17.69 29.69 8.32
C ASP A 160 17.80 28.37 7.55
N ASP A 161 18.64 27.43 7.98
CA ASP A 161 18.85 26.14 7.33
C ASP A 161 18.23 24.95 8.07
N MET A 162 17.40 25.17 9.08
CA MET A 162 16.79 24.11 9.88
C MET A 162 15.58 23.48 9.22
N ARG A 163 15.27 22.24 9.62
CA ARG A 163 14.08 21.49 9.20
C ARG A 163 13.11 21.32 10.37
N PRO A 164 11.80 21.11 10.13
CA PRO A 164 10.84 20.78 11.18
C PRO A 164 11.20 19.44 11.85
N MET A 165 10.87 19.29 13.12
CA MET A 165 11.23 18.11 13.93
C MET A 165 10.54 16.83 13.48
N ASP A 166 9.38 16.91 12.84
CA ASP A 166 8.64 15.75 12.29
C ASP A 166 9.19 15.24 10.96
N GLY A 167 10.23 15.83 10.42
CA GLY A 167 10.86 15.45 9.16
C GLY A 167 10.02 15.73 7.90
N THR A 168 8.80 16.24 8.05
CA THR A 168 7.87 16.55 6.96
C THR A 168 8.01 18.00 6.50
N GLY A 169 9.18 18.46 6.17
CA GLY A 169 9.30 19.77 5.49
C GLY A 169 8.60 19.65 4.14
N LEU A 170 7.80 20.66 3.75
CA LEU A 170 7.60 20.94 2.34
C LEU A 170 9.03 21.08 1.80
N GLY A 171 9.48 20.05 1.06
CA GLY A 171 10.84 20.03 0.55
C GLY A 171 11.09 21.36 -0.16
N ARG A 172 11.94 22.18 0.38
CA ARG A 172 12.73 23.03 -0.49
C ARG A 172 13.36 22.05 -1.46
N ALA A 173 12.87 22.03 -2.69
CA ALA A 173 13.63 21.44 -3.76
C ALA A 173 15.05 21.93 -3.51
N GLN A 174 15.99 21.01 -3.31
CA GLN A 174 17.37 21.35 -3.19
C GLN A 174 17.71 22.21 -4.41
N ALA A 175 17.67 23.52 -4.24
CA ALA A 175 18.36 24.42 -5.12
C ALA A 175 19.84 24.11 -4.88
N GLY A 176 20.34 23.18 -5.72
CA GLY A 176 21.77 23.08 -5.93
C GLY A 176 22.27 24.48 -6.20
N ALA A 177 23.41 24.83 -5.61
CA ALA A 177 24.07 26.11 -5.69
C ALA A 177 23.88 26.81 -7.05
N GLY A 178 22.96 27.73 -7.11
CA GLY A 178 22.58 28.49 -8.29
C GLY A 178 21.30 29.24 -7.98
N GLY A 179 21.41 30.46 -7.52
CA GLY A 179 20.44 31.52 -7.38
C GLY A 179 18.98 31.14 -7.11
N ALA A 180 18.40 31.68 -6.04
CA ALA A 180 16.94 31.74 -5.89
C ALA A 180 16.33 32.17 -7.24
N PRO A 181 15.20 31.57 -7.69
CA PRO A 181 14.52 32.06 -8.87
C PRO A 181 13.96 33.45 -8.54
N THR A 182 14.73 34.45 -8.86
CA THR A 182 14.27 35.81 -9.02
C THR A 182 13.53 35.88 -10.35
N GLY A 183 12.57 34.97 -10.56
CA GLY A 183 11.69 34.97 -11.71
C GLY A 183 10.72 36.11 -11.55
N THR A 184 10.92 37.14 -12.33
CA THR A 184 9.98 38.28 -12.45
C THR A 184 8.74 37.89 -13.21
N THR A 185 8.67 36.66 -13.79
CA THR A 185 7.62 36.25 -14.72
C THR A 185 6.63 35.24 -14.09
N ALA A 186 5.41 35.19 -14.61
CA ALA A 186 4.38 34.26 -14.13
C ALA A 186 4.76 32.80 -14.41
N LEU A 187 5.43 32.52 -15.53
CA LEU A 187 5.94 31.20 -15.88
C LEU A 187 6.96 30.69 -14.86
N ASP A 188 7.91 31.53 -14.45
CA ASP A 188 8.92 31.12 -13.45
C ASP A 188 8.31 30.82 -12.07
N ARG A 189 7.15 31.40 -11.78
CA ARG A 189 6.47 31.23 -10.48
C ARG A 189 5.53 30.03 -10.45
N PHE A 190 4.90 29.69 -11.57
CA PHE A 190 3.80 28.73 -11.61
C PHE A 190 4.02 27.59 -12.58
N ALA A 191 5.17 27.53 -13.27
CA ALA A 191 5.46 26.47 -14.21
C ALA A 191 6.95 26.03 -14.14
N VAL A 192 7.21 24.80 -14.54
CA VAL A 192 8.55 24.22 -14.58
C VAL A 192 8.97 24.07 -16.05
N ASP A 193 10.13 24.63 -16.43
CA ASP A 193 10.70 24.45 -17.79
C ASP A 193 11.25 23.01 -17.92
N MET A 194 10.44 22.09 -18.44
CA MET A 194 10.80 20.69 -18.65
C MET A 194 11.96 20.53 -19.66
N THR A 195 12.04 21.44 -20.64
CA THR A 195 13.14 21.43 -21.63
C THR A 195 14.48 21.78 -21.00
N ALA A 196 14.49 22.72 -20.06
CA ALA A 196 15.68 23.06 -19.29
C ALA A 196 16.10 21.92 -18.35
N VAL A 197 15.12 21.26 -17.69
CA VAL A 197 15.38 20.08 -16.84
C VAL A 197 15.97 18.95 -17.69
N ALA A 198 15.42 18.67 -18.87
CA ALA A 198 15.94 17.66 -19.80
C ALA A 198 17.38 17.97 -20.24
N THR A 199 17.66 19.24 -20.59
CA THR A 199 18.99 19.69 -20.98
C THR A 199 20.01 19.55 -19.84
N SER A 200 19.60 19.71 -18.60
CA SER A 200 20.47 19.56 -17.42
C SER A 200 20.85 18.11 -17.09
N GLY A 201 20.26 17.11 -17.78
CA GLY A 201 20.49 15.69 -17.54
C GLY A 201 19.89 15.17 -16.21
N LYS A 202 18.99 15.93 -15.58
CA LYS A 202 18.32 15.54 -14.33
C LYS A 202 17.07 14.70 -14.55
N MET A 203 16.64 14.56 -15.80
CA MET A 203 15.44 13.79 -16.15
C MET A 203 15.84 12.35 -16.48
N ASP A 204 15.14 11.39 -15.95
CA ASP A 204 15.36 9.99 -16.20
C ASP A 204 15.14 9.66 -17.70
N PRO A 205 15.92 8.75 -18.28
CA PRO A 205 15.75 8.37 -19.68
C PRO A 205 14.40 7.65 -19.88
N ILE A 206 13.62 8.10 -20.84
CA ILE A 206 12.33 7.50 -21.17
C ILE A 206 12.52 6.54 -22.33
N VAL A 207 12.24 5.29 -22.10
CA VAL A 207 12.39 4.17 -23.04
C VAL A 207 11.04 3.51 -23.27
N GLY A 208 10.80 3.07 -24.51
CA GLY A 208 9.62 2.27 -24.85
C GLY A 208 8.30 3.06 -25.01
N ARG A 209 8.36 4.39 -25.16
CA ARG A 209 7.21 5.27 -25.42
C ARG A 209 7.35 6.07 -26.73
N ASP A 210 8.17 5.59 -27.64
CA ASP A 210 8.50 6.30 -28.89
C ASP A 210 7.30 6.52 -29.80
N GLU A 211 6.34 5.61 -29.80
CA GLU A 211 5.15 5.70 -30.62
C GLU A 211 4.22 6.80 -30.12
N GLU A 212 3.99 6.83 -28.81
CA GLU A 212 3.16 7.82 -28.17
C GLU A 212 3.77 9.22 -28.29
N ILE A 213 5.10 9.34 -28.16
CA ILE A 213 5.83 10.60 -28.36
C ILE A 213 5.70 11.08 -29.81
N ARG A 214 5.82 10.17 -30.80
CA ARG A 214 5.59 10.51 -32.21
C ARG A 214 4.18 11.01 -32.46
N GLN A 215 3.18 10.38 -31.85
CA GLN A 215 1.78 10.85 -31.96
C GLN A 215 1.59 12.26 -31.37
N ILE A 216 2.25 12.60 -30.26
CA ILE A 216 2.28 13.97 -29.73
C ILE A 216 2.81 14.94 -30.77
N ILE A 217 3.96 14.63 -31.36
CA ILE A 217 4.62 15.46 -32.38
C ILE A 217 3.70 15.64 -33.61
N ASP A 218 3.12 14.55 -34.10
CA ASP A 218 2.23 14.56 -35.25
C ASP A 218 0.99 15.46 -35.03
N ILE A 219 0.40 15.36 -33.84
CA ILE A 219 -0.77 16.18 -33.49
C ILE A 219 -0.39 17.66 -33.36
N LEU A 220 0.73 17.97 -32.71
CA LEU A 220 1.20 19.35 -32.55
C LEU A 220 1.51 20.04 -33.91
N LEU A 221 1.81 19.27 -34.94
CA LEU A 221 2.09 19.79 -36.30
C LEU A 221 0.83 20.02 -37.15
N ARG A 222 -0.32 19.51 -36.72
CA ARG A 222 -1.61 19.68 -37.41
C ARG A 222 -2.04 21.14 -37.47
N ARG A 223 -2.83 21.48 -38.47
CA ARG A 223 -3.43 22.83 -38.62
C ARG A 223 -4.64 23.03 -37.68
N ARG A 224 -5.35 21.95 -37.35
CA ARG A 224 -6.52 21.92 -36.46
C ARG A 224 -6.42 20.73 -35.55
N GLN A 225 -7.09 20.75 -34.40
CA GLN A 225 -6.96 19.71 -33.36
C GLN A 225 -5.50 19.40 -33.05
N ASN A 226 -4.75 20.45 -32.78
CA ASN A 226 -3.30 20.44 -32.61
C ASN A 226 -2.86 20.41 -31.13
N ASN A 227 -3.78 20.13 -30.21
CA ASN A 227 -3.44 19.90 -28.81
C ASN A 227 -3.66 18.43 -28.47
N PRO A 228 -2.61 17.65 -28.21
CA PRO A 228 -2.76 16.28 -27.75
C PRO A 228 -3.25 16.27 -26.31
N ILE A 229 -4.12 15.31 -25.99
CA ILE A 229 -4.53 14.99 -24.62
C ILE A 229 -4.28 13.50 -24.36
N LEU A 230 -3.40 13.24 -23.42
CA LEU A 230 -3.04 11.87 -23.02
C LEU A 230 -4.13 11.32 -22.11
N THR A 231 -4.77 10.23 -22.53
CA THR A 231 -5.83 9.56 -21.77
C THR A 231 -5.38 8.19 -21.36
N GLY A 232 -5.54 7.84 -20.11
CA GLY A 232 -5.15 6.52 -19.57
C GLY A 232 -5.29 6.49 -18.04
N GLU A 233 -5.27 5.29 -17.48
CA GLU A 233 -5.36 5.09 -16.05
C GLU A 233 -4.17 5.74 -15.29
N ALA A 234 -4.34 5.92 -13.97
CA ALA A 234 -3.24 6.41 -13.14
C ALA A 234 -2.10 5.37 -13.11
N GLY A 235 -0.85 5.83 -13.20
CA GLY A 235 0.33 4.95 -13.15
C GLY A 235 0.76 4.34 -14.48
N VAL A 236 0.05 4.56 -15.60
CA VAL A 236 0.48 4.04 -16.92
C VAL A 236 1.64 4.83 -17.54
N GLY A 237 2.07 5.94 -16.92
CA GLY A 237 3.23 6.73 -17.37
C GLY A 237 2.89 7.85 -18.34
N LYS A 238 1.72 8.51 -18.21
CA LYS A 238 1.35 9.67 -19.04
C LYS A 238 2.37 10.80 -18.96
N THR A 239 2.79 11.16 -17.76
CA THR A 239 3.79 12.21 -17.50
C THR A 239 5.13 11.84 -18.08
N ALA A 240 5.56 10.56 -17.95
CA ALA A 240 6.80 10.06 -18.57
C ALA A 240 6.81 10.22 -20.09
N VAL A 241 5.68 10.03 -20.79
CA VAL A 241 5.61 10.28 -22.25
C VAL A 241 5.90 11.74 -22.56
N VAL A 242 5.41 12.68 -21.73
CA VAL A 242 5.67 14.12 -21.92
C VAL A 242 7.11 14.47 -21.56
N GLU A 243 7.70 13.83 -20.57
CA GLU A 243 9.13 13.94 -20.24
C GLU A 243 9.99 13.46 -21.40
N GLY A 244 9.66 12.31 -22.01
CA GLY A 244 10.33 11.84 -23.22
C GLY A 244 10.19 12.80 -24.40
N PHE A 245 9.05 13.47 -24.55
CA PHE A 245 8.89 14.53 -25.52
C PHE A 245 9.78 15.75 -25.20
N ALA A 246 9.90 16.14 -23.92
CA ALA A 246 10.81 17.20 -23.50
C ALA A 246 12.28 16.88 -23.84
N GLN A 247 12.69 15.61 -23.63
CA GLN A 247 14.03 15.15 -24.00
C GLN A 247 14.30 15.27 -25.51
N ARG A 248 13.32 14.93 -26.35
CA ARG A 248 13.46 15.10 -27.81
C ARG A 248 13.48 16.57 -28.24
N LEU A 249 12.74 17.44 -27.58
CA LEU A 249 12.83 18.89 -27.80
C LEU A 249 14.21 19.42 -27.42
N ALA A 250 14.75 18.99 -26.29
CA ALA A 250 16.05 19.41 -25.79
C ALA A 250 17.21 18.92 -26.67
N SER A 251 17.14 17.67 -27.16
CA SER A 251 18.12 17.10 -28.08
C SER A 251 18.00 17.60 -29.53
N GLY A 252 16.91 18.29 -29.88
CA GLY A 252 16.65 18.73 -31.25
C GLY A 252 16.11 17.64 -32.17
N ASP A 253 15.83 16.42 -31.67
CA ASP A 253 15.26 15.29 -32.41
C ASP A 253 13.75 15.47 -32.65
N VAL A 254 13.42 16.61 -33.27
CA VAL A 254 12.05 17.01 -33.60
C VAL A 254 12.02 17.71 -34.95
N PRO A 255 10.88 17.70 -35.66
CA PRO A 255 10.74 18.42 -36.91
C PRO A 255 11.06 19.91 -36.79
N PRO A 256 11.56 20.56 -37.89
CA PRO A 256 12.04 21.95 -37.84
C PRO A 256 11.05 22.97 -37.25
N LYS A 257 9.74 22.71 -37.36
CA LYS A 257 8.72 23.58 -36.81
C LYS A 257 8.62 23.56 -35.26
N LEU A 258 9.19 22.52 -34.62
CA LEU A 258 9.22 22.37 -33.17
C LEU A 258 10.62 22.64 -32.61
N GLN A 259 11.63 22.81 -33.42
CA GLN A 259 12.99 23.13 -32.97
C GLN A 259 13.00 24.47 -32.25
N GLY A 260 13.71 24.53 -31.11
CA GLY A 260 13.75 25.70 -30.24
C GLY A 260 12.47 25.97 -29.44
N THR A 261 11.46 25.11 -29.52
CA THR A 261 10.25 25.21 -28.71
C THR A 261 10.54 24.80 -27.26
N LYS A 262 10.04 25.56 -26.30
CA LYS A 262 10.12 25.21 -24.87
C LYS A 262 8.84 24.51 -24.42
N LEU A 263 8.98 23.56 -23.50
CA LEU A 263 7.89 22.86 -22.87
C LEU A 263 7.86 23.21 -21.38
N TYR A 264 6.76 23.82 -20.95
CA TYR A 264 6.54 24.16 -19.53
C TYR A 264 5.44 23.31 -18.94
N MET A 265 5.69 22.70 -17.76
CA MET A 265 4.66 22.02 -16.98
C MET A 265 4.02 23.02 -16.01
N LEU A 266 2.72 23.20 -16.11
CA LEU A 266 1.95 24.07 -15.23
C LEU A 266 1.73 23.36 -13.88
N ASP A 267 2.14 24.00 -12.79
CA ASP A 267 1.88 23.51 -11.44
C ASP A 267 0.56 24.05 -10.91
N LEU A 268 -0.48 23.23 -10.96
CA LEU A 268 -1.82 23.61 -10.48
C LEU A 268 -1.86 23.76 -8.96
N GLY A 269 -1.02 23.03 -8.23
CA GLY A 269 -0.91 23.13 -6.78
C GLY A 269 -0.38 24.51 -6.36
N LEU A 270 0.71 24.98 -6.99
CA LEU A 270 1.26 26.33 -6.76
C LEU A 270 0.28 27.44 -7.17
N MET A 271 -0.50 27.20 -8.21
CA MET A 271 -1.52 28.17 -8.66
C MET A 271 -2.69 28.28 -7.68
N GLN A 272 -3.06 27.17 -7.01
CA GLN A 272 -4.14 27.14 -6.02
C GLN A 272 -3.65 27.55 -4.62
N ALA A 273 -2.39 27.31 -4.30
CA ALA A 273 -1.83 27.63 -3.00
C ALA A 273 -1.94 29.14 -2.69
N GLY A 274 -2.60 29.46 -1.58
CA GLY A 274 -2.79 30.86 -1.14
C GLY A 274 -3.79 31.70 -1.97
N ALA A 275 -4.49 31.13 -2.94
CA ALA A 275 -5.58 31.80 -3.65
C ALA A 275 -6.84 31.80 -2.78
N SER A 276 -6.84 32.65 -1.76
CA SER A 276 -7.97 32.77 -0.81
C SER A 276 -9.11 33.70 -1.30
N MET A 277 -8.89 34.52 -2.31
CA MET A 277 -9.90 35.34 -2.93
C MET A 277 -10.40 34.78 -4.25
N LYS A 278 -11.71 34.84 -4.44
CA LYS A 278 -12.36 34.49 -5.72
C LYS A 278 -11.74 35.33 -6.85
N GLY A 279 -11.19 34.63 -7.86
CA GLY A 279 -10.56 35.27 -9.02
C GLY A 279 -9.03 35.35 -8.99
N GLU A 280 -8.35 35.07 -7.88
CA GLU A 280 -6.89 35.12 -7.83
C GLU A 280 -6.24 33.98 -8.64
N PHE A 281 -6.79 32.78 -8.57
CA PHE A 281 -6.39 31.64 -9.40
C PHE A 281 -6.54 31.96 -10.91
N GLU A 282 -7.68 32.53 -11.27
CA GLU A 282 -7.95 32.91 -12.65
C GLU A 282 -7.00 34.03 -13.14
N GLN A 283 -6.66 34.97 -12.28
CA GLN A 283 -5.70 36.02 -12.61
C GLN A 283 -4.29 35.45 -12.80
N ARG A 284 -3.86 34.49 -11.96
CA ARG A 284 -2.59 33.78 -12.12
C ARG A 284 -2.54 33.00 -13.43
N LEU A 285 -3.61 32.26 -13.73
CA LEU A 285 -3.72 31.49 -14.99
C LEU A 285 -3.71 32.43 -16.20
N ARG A 286 -4.42 33.56 -16.12
CA ARG A 286 -4.41 34.58 -17.18
C ARG A 286 -3.00 35.11 -17.40
N SER A 287 -2.28 35.47 -16.35
CA SER A 287 -0.90 35.98 -16.45
C SER A 287 0.04 34.97 -17.13
N VAL A 288 -0.10 33.67 -16.81
CA VAL A 288 0.66 32.62 -17.49
C VAL A 288 0.30 32.51 -18.98
N ILE A 289 -1.00 32.56 -19.32
CA ILE A 289 -1.47 32.51 -20.71
C ILE A 289 -0.94 33.70 -21.50
N ASP A 290 -1.03 34.89 -20.96
CA ASP A 290 -0.60 36.16 -21.60
C ASP A 290 0.93 36.11 -21.83
N GLU A 291 1.69 35.62 -20.90
CA GLU A 291 3.14 35.45 -21.03
C GLU A 291 3.52 34.42 -22.09
N VAL A 292 2.85 33.24 -22.11
CA VAL A 292 3.06 32.22 -23.15
C VAL A 292 2.76 32.80 -24.54
N GLN A 293 1.71 33.58 -24.67
CA GLN A 293 1.32 34.23 -25.95
C GLN A 293 2.27 35.34 -26.36
N GLY A 294 2.84 36.06 -25.40
CA GLY A 294 3.79 37.15 -25.61
C GLY A 294 5.24 36.73 -25.82
N SER A 295 5.53 35.46 -25.62
CA SER A 295 6.90 34.95 -25.67
C SER A 295 7.47 34.99 -27.12
N PRO A 296 8.70 35.49 -27.30
CA PRO A 296 9.38 35.44 -28.59
C PRO A 296 9.80 34.00 -29.00
N VAL A 297 9.87 33.09 -28.05
CA VAL A 297 10.17 31.68 -28.29
C VAL A 297 8.87 30.90 -28.22
N PRO A 298 8.60 29.97 -29.15
CA PRO A 298 7.40 29.14 -29.07
C PRO A 298 7.37 28.32 -27.77
N ILE A 299 6.25 28.38 -27.06
CA ILE A 299 6.05 27.65 -25.82
C ILE A 299 4.89 26.67 -25.98
N ILE A 300 5.07 25.47 -25.49
CA ILE A 300 4.03 24.46 -25.29
C ILE A 300 3.79 24.32 -23.79
N LEU A 301 2.53 24.38 -23.37
CA LEU A 301 2.15 24.22 -21.98
C LEU A 301 1.68 22.78 -21.73
N PHE A 302 2.33 22.08 -20.82
CA PHE A 302 1.84 20.79 -20.33
C PHE A 302 0.99 21.00 -19.09
N ILE A 303 -0.17 20.41 -19.08
CA ILE A 303 -1.12 20.47 -17.95
C ILE A 303 -1.47 19.04 -17.56
N ASP A 304 -0.91 18.59 -16.44
CA ASP A 304 -1.30 17.33 -15.86
C ASP A 304 -2.65 17.48 -15.14
N GLU A 305 -3.43 16.41 -15.10
CA GLU A 305 -4.81 16.44 -14.56
C GLU A 305 -5.64 17.62 -15.10
N ILE A 306 -5.56 17.89 -16.40
CA ILE A 306 -6.22 19.04 -17.05
C ILE A 306 -7.72 19.10 -16.78
N HIS A 307 -8.35 18.00 -16.42
CA HIS A 307 -9.76 17.94 -16.04
C HIS A 307 -10.10 18.80 -14.82
N THR A 308 -9.13 19.03 -13.92
CA THR A 308 -9.31 19.87 -12.74
C THR A 308 -9.63 21.32 -13.12
N LEU A 309 -9.14 21.79 -14.28
CA LEU A 309 -9.45 23.10 -14.83
C LEU A 309 -10.82 23.16 -15.52
N MET A 310 -11.38 21.98 -15.89
CA MET A 310 -12.60 21.90 -16.72
C MET A 310 -13.86 21.58 -15.93
N GLY A 311 -13.78 21.06 -14.73
CA GLY A 311 -14.90 20.35 -14.13
C GLY A 311 -15.27 20.66 -12.72
N ALA A 312 -14.57 21.47 -12.03
CA ALA A 312 -14.87 21.72 -10.64
C ALA A 312 -16.09 22.67 -10.45
N GLY A 313 -17.21 22.31 -11.00
CA GLY A 313 -18.52 22.92 -10.73
C GLY A 313 -19.10 22.57 -9.36
N GLY A 314 -18.29 22.15 -8.37
CA GLY A 314 -18.73 21.84 -7.00
C GLY A 314 -18.24 22.82 -5.94
N ALA A 315 -17.12 23.49 -6.17
CA ALA A 315 -16.64 24.57 -5.30
C ALA A 315 -16.67 25.88 -6.08
N ALA A 316 -17.26 26.92 -5.50
CA ALA A 316 -17.37 28.24 -6.14
C ALA A 316 -15.96 28.77 -6.49
N GLY A 317 -15.61 28.82 -7.78
CA GLY A 317 -14.34 29.40 -8.25
C GLY A 317 -13.66 28.72 -9.43
N THR A 318 -13.90 27.42 -9.70
CA THR A 318 -13.16 26.68 -10.73
C THR A 318 -13.85 26.59 -12.10
N GLY A 319 -15.12 26.96 -12.20
CA GLY A 319 -15.85 27.01 -13.49
C GLY A 319 -15.34 28.08 -14.46
N ASP A 320 -14.61 29.05 -13.98
CA ASP A 320 -14.14 30.19 -14.80
C ASP A 320 -12.79 29.93 -15.48
N ALA A 321 -11.98 29.00 -14.97
CA ALA A 321 -10.67 28.63 -15.56
C ALA A 321 -10.81 28.06 -16.98
N ALA A 322 -11.80 27.17 -17.19
CA ALA A 322 -12.11 26.65 -18.53
C ALA A 322 -12.44 27.78 -19.53
N ASN A 323 -13.15 28.83 -19.07
CA ASN A 323 -13.55 29.96 -19.90
C ASN A 323 -12.35 30.82 -20.30
N LEU A 324 -11.26 30.84 -19.54
CA LEU A 324 -10.02 31.52 -19.90
C LEU A 324 -9.22 30.75 -20.96
N LEU A 325 -9.14 29.40 -20.83
CA LEU A 325 -8.43 28.56 -21.79
C LEU A 325 -9.14 28.44 -23.13
N LYS A 326 -10.47 28.29 -23.15
CA LYS A 326 -11.27 28.14 -24.38
C LYS A 326 -10.98 29.17 -25.46
N PRO A 327 -10.92 30.48 -25.21
CA PRO A 327 -10.59 31.49 -26.23
C PRO A 327 -9.15 31.40 -26.76
N ALA A 328 -8.18 31.13 -25.89
CA ALA A 328 -6.77 30.98 -26.26
C ALA A 328 -6.54 29.74 -27.16
N LEU A 329 -7.12 28.62 -26.78
CA LEU A 329 -7.13 27.38 -27.56
C LEU A 329 -7.90 27.57 -28.90
N ALA A 330 -9.01 28.33 -28.87
CA ALA A 330 -9.81 28.56 -30.06
C ALA A 330 -9.07 29.38 -31.12
N ARG A 331 -8.31 30.39 -30.71
CA ARG A 331 -7.48 31.20 -31.61
C ARG A 331 -6.21 30.47 -32.07
N GLY A 332 -5.84 29.35 -31.45
CA GLY A 332 -4.58 28.61 -31.71
C GLY A 332 -3.32 29.34 -31.22
N THR A 333 -3.49 30.33 -30.36
CA THR A 333 -2.40 31.12 -29.77
C THR A 333 -1.78 30.44 -28.57
N LEU A 334 -2.42 29.39 -28.03
CA LEU A 334 -1.90 28.54 -26.96
C LEU A 334 -1.81 27.10 -27.46
N ARG A 335 -0.62 26.53 -27.41
CA ARG A 335 -0.40 25.09 -27.65
C ARG A 335 -0.30 24.38 -26.32
N THR A 336 -1.08 23.33 -26.17
CA THR A 336 -1.21 22.62 -24.90
C THR A 336 -1.13 21.12 -25.10
N VAL A 337 -0.39 20.45 -24.23
CA VAL A 337 -0.44 18.99 -24.03
C VAL A 337 -1.21 18.78 -22.74
N GLY A 338 -2.29 18.02 -22.75
CA GLY A 338 -3.04 17.68 -21.55
C GLY A 338 -2.80 16.22 -21.13
N ALA A 339 -2.96 15.91 -19.87
CA ALA A 339 -3.06 14.54 -19.38
C ALA A 339 -4.28 14.39 -18.45
N THR A 340 -4.99 13.26 -18.55
CA THR A 340 -6.18 12.98 -17.76
C THR A 340 -6.48 11.48 -17.77
N THR A 341 -7.41 11.00 -16.95
CA THR A 341 -7.94 9.64 -17.10
C THR A 341 -9.00 9.57 -18.20
N TRP A 342 -9.26 8.35 -18.69
CA TRP A 342 -10.29 8.16 -19.71
C TRP A 342 -11.69 8.59 -19.22
N MET A 343 -12.02 8.28 -17.98
CA MET A 343 -13.30 8.67 -17.39
C MET A 343 -13.51 10.17 -17.32
N GLU A 344 -12.46 10.87 -16.91
CA GLU A 344 -12.51 12.33 -16.82
C GLU A 344 -12.53 12.98 -18.20
N TYR A 345 -11.82 12.40 -19.18
CA TYR A 345 -11.93 12.83 -20.57
C TYR A 345 -13.37 12.70 -21.08
N ALA A 346 -13.99 11.55 -20.92
CA ALA A 346 -15.37 11.31 -21.33
C ALA A 346 -16.37 12.24 -20.61
N LYS A 347 -16.12 12.55 -19.34
CA LYS A 347 -16.99 13.38 -18.52
C LYS A 347 -16.89 14.86 -18.87
N TYR A 348 -15.67 15.39 -19.08
CA TYR A 348 -15.42 16.82 -19.16
C TYR A 348 -15.02 17.32 -20.55
N PHE A 349 -14.41 16.49 -21.40
CA PHE A 349 -13.95 16.89 -22.74
C PHE A 349 -14.87 16.42 -23.85
N GLU A 350 -15.28 15.16 -23.84
CA GLU A 350 -16.09 14.58 -24.90
C GLU A 350 -17.47 15.23 -25.01
N LYS A 351 -18.02 15.66 -23.90
CA LYS A 351 -19.32 16.35 -23.83
C LYS A 351 -19.24 17.84 -24.22
N ASP A 352 -18.05 18.42 -24.32
CA ASP A 352 -17.87 19.82 -24.73
C ASP A 352 -17.39 19.94 -26.18
N PRO A 353 -18.28 20.31 -27.14
CA PRO A 353 -17.92 20.41 -28.55
C PRO A 353 -16.80 21.41 -28.86
N ALA A 354 -16.58 22.41 -27.98
CA ALA A 354 -15.49 23.36 -28.14
C ALA A 354 -14.14 22.72 -27.83
N MET A 355 -14.09 21.83 -26.86
CA MET A 355 -12.87 21.10 -26.46
C MET A 355 -12.58 19.93 -27.42
N THR A 356 -13.57 19.14 -27.79
CA THR A 356 -13.41 18.02 -28.72
C THR A 356 -12.84 18.41 -30.06
N ARG A 357 -13.15 19.64 -30.52
CA ARG A 357 -12.60 20.20 -31.76
C ARG A 357 -11.18 20.74 -31.65
N ARG A 358 -10.63 20.79 -30.45
CA ARG A 358 -9.30 21.38 -30.15
C ARG A 358 -8.29 20.35 -29.65
N PHE A 359 -8.77 19.38 -28.86
CA PHE A 359 -7.94 18.30 -28.33
C PHE A 359 -8.11 17.02 -29.15
N GLN A 360 -7.00 16.33 -29.35
CA GLN A 360 -6.96 15.00 -29.96
C GLN A 360 -6.50 14.01 -28.88
N PRO A 361 -7.32 13.02 -28.49
CA PRO A 361 -6.91 12.04 -27.50
C PRO A 361 -5.84 11.09 -28.07
N ILE A 362 -4.88 10.77 -27.20
CA ILE A 362 -3.89 9.72 -27.36
C ILE A 362 -4.09 8.78 -26.20
N THR A 363 -4.45 7.54 -26.47
CA THR A 363 -4.64 6.54 -25.43
C THR A 363 -3.28 6.00 -24.99
N ILE A 364 -3.01 6.08 -23.69
CA ILE A 364 -1.84 5.52 -23.05
C ILE A 364 -2.29 4.30 -22.25
N ASP A 365 -2.11 3.13 -22.84
CA ASP A 365 -2.48 1.87 -22.22
C ASP A 365 -1.40 1.36 -21.26
N GLU A 366 -1.80 0.45 -20.36
CA GLU A 366 -0.86 -0.29 -19.52
C GLU A 366 0.09 -1.10 -20.44
N PRO A 367 1.42 -0.92 -20.33
CA PRO A 367 2.36 -1.65 -21.15
C PRO A 367 2.35 -3.15 -20.81
N SER A 368 2.67 -3.99 -21.80
CA SER A 368 2.89 -5.42 -21.56
C SER A 368 4.07 -5.65 -20.62
N ILE A 369 4.14 -6.84 -20.01
CA ILE A 369 5.23 -7.26 -19.12
C ILE A 369 6.59 -7.06 -19.82
N ASP A 370 6.74 -7.56 -21.05
CA ASP A 370 8.02 -7.44 -21.80
C ASP A 370 8.39 -5.98 -22.07
N ARG A 371 7.41 -5.16 -22.47
CA ARG A 371 7.64 -3.72 -22.71
C ARG A 371 7.99 -3.00 -21.40
N THR A 372 7.38 -3.40 -20.28
CA THR A 372 7.70 -2.85 -18.96
C THR A 372 9.10 -3.22 -18.52
N CYS A 373 9.53 -4.46 -18.69
CA CYS A 373 10.93 -4.85 -18.43
C CYS A 373 11.92 -4.01 -19.25
N TYR A 374 11.61 -3.77 -20.54
CA TYR A 374 12.42 -2.90 -21.39
C TYR A 374 12.47 -1.46 -20.88
N MET A 375 11.34 -0.90 -20.41
CA MET A 375 11.26 0.43 -19.81
C MET A 375 12.11 0.53 -18.53
N LEU A 376 11.95 -0.44 -17.61
CA LEU A 376 12.68 -0.43 -16.35
C LEU A 376 14.19 -0.53 -16.54
N ARG A 377 14.65 -1.34 -17.51
CA ARG A 377 16.08 -1.41 -17.84
C ARG A 377 16.67 -0.05 -18.21
N GLY A 378 15.86 0.84 -18.78
CA GLY A 378 16.29 2.21 -19.10
C GLY A 378 16.58 3.09 -17.88
N ILE A 379 15.93 2.82 -16.75
CA ILE A 379 16.07 3.61 -15.51
C ILE A 379 16.97 2.97 -14.45
N LEU A 380 17.59 1.79 -14.76
CA LEU A 380 18.41 1.08 -13.76
C LEU A 380 19.63 1.91 -13.30
N ALA A 381 20.37 2.48 -14.24
CA ALA A 381 21.59 3.22 -13.89
C ALA A 381 21.34 4.44 -12.98
N PRO A 382 20.31 5.27 -13.19
CA PRO A 382 19.90 6.28 -12.23
C PRO A 382 19.53 5.72 -10.86
N MET A 383 18.76 4.62 -10.80
CA MET A 383 18.35 3.99 -9.54
C MET A 383 19.54 3.40 -8.77
N GLU A 384 20.41 2.66 -9.45
CA GLU A 384 21.65 2.13 -8.86
C GLU A 384 22.53 3.24 -8.28
N LYS A 385 22.65 4.35 -9.00
CA LYS A 385 23.43 5.52 -8.55
C LYS A 385 22.76 6.19 -7.32
N HIS A 386 21.44 6.26 -7.31
CA HIS A 386 20.69 6.91 -6.23
C HIS A 386 20.80 6.13 -4.92
N HIS A 387 20.59 4.82 -4.97
CA HIS A 387 20.58 3.96 -3.78
C HIS A 387 21.96 3.40 -3.41
N GLY A 388 22.95 3.49 -4.30
CA GLY A 388 24.27 2.92 -4.10
C GLY A 388 24.31 1.39 -4.12
N VAL A 389 23.28 0.74 -4.69
CA VAL A 389 23.15 -0.71 -4.79
C VAL A 389 23.05 -1.16 -6.23
N ARG A 390 23.51 -2.37 -6.52
CA ARG A 390 23.36 -2.98 -7.84
C ARG A 390 22.00 -3.67 -7.95
N ILE A 391 21.42 -3.63 -9.16
CA ILE A 391 20.15 -4.30 -9.49
C ILE A 391 20.42 -5.37 -10.53
N SER A 392 19.98 -6.60 -10.28
CA SER A 392 20.08 -7.69 -11.24
C SER A 392 18.95 -7.62 -12.29
N ASP A 393 19.17 -8.19 -13.47
CA ASP A 393 18.11 -8.25 -14.49
C ASP A 393 16.95 -9.14 -14.05
N GLU A 394 17.25 -10.20 -13.28
CA GLU A 394 16.26 -11.07 -12.67
C GLU A 394 15.35 -10.30 -11.70
N ALA A 395 15.91 -9.36 -10.94
CA ALA A 395 15.13 -8.48 -10.06
C ALA A 395 14.16 -7.59 -10.85
N VAL A 396 14.59 -7.08 -12.01
CA VAL A 396 13.69 -6.28 -12.89
C VAL A 396 12.53 -7.15 -13.38
N VAL A 397 12.84 -8.33 -13.89
CA VAL A 397 11.82 -9.28 -14.37
C VAL A 397 10.89 -9.70 -13.24
N ALA A 398 11.43 -9.98 -12.06
CA ALA A 398 10.66 -10.30 -10.86
C ALA A 398 9.78 -9.13 -10.44
N ALA A 399 10.29 -7.89 -10.41
CA ALA A 399 9.53 -6.71 -10.04
C ALA A 399 8.31 -6.49 -10.95
N VAL A 400 8.46 -6.70 -12.25
CA VAL A 400 7.36 -6.58 -13.21
C VAL A 400 6.34 -7.71 -13.04
N ASN A 401 6.79 -8.96 -13.00
CA ASN A 401 5.90 -10.12 -12.88
C ASN A 401 5.16 -10.15 -11.55
N LEU A 402 5.89 -9.99 -10.44
CA LEU A 402 5.31 -10.07 -9.12
C LEU A 402 4.38 -8.86 -8.84
N SER A 403 4.76 -7.65 -9.25
CA SER A 403 3.88 -6.49 -9.12
C SER A 403 2.62 -6.62 -9.98
N SER A 404 2.75 -7.16 -11.19
CA SER A 404 1.60 -7.42 -12.07
C SER A 404 0.64 -8.41 -11.42
N ARG A 405 1.17 -9.46 -10.77
CA ARG A 405 0.40 -10.53 -10.13
C ARG A 405 -0.20 -10.14 -8.78
N TYR A 406 0.57 -9.50 -7.93
CA TYR A 406 0.21 -9.28 -6.52
C TYR A 406 -0.20 -7.84 -6.18
N ILE A 407 0.01 -6.87 -7.08
CA ILE A 407 -0.39 -5.47 -6.90
C ILE A 407 -1.35 -5.03 -8.02
N PRO A 408 -2.59 -5.53 -8.02
CA PRO A 408 -3.54 -5.26 -9.10
C PRO A 408 -4.16 -3.85 -9.04
N SER A 409 -4.06 -3.17 -7.90
CA SER A 409 -4.67 -1.85 -7.69
C SER A 409 -3.97 -0.70 -8.42
N ARG A 410 -2.75 -0.93 -8.90
CA ARG A 410 -1.94 0.02 -9.66
C ARG A 410 -1.61 -0.55 -11.03
N GLN A 411 -1.25 0.33 -11.96
CA GLN A 411 -0.87 -0.05 -13.33
C GLN A 411 0.65 -0.14 -13.49
N LEU A 412 1.10 -0.95 -14.46
CA LEU A 412 2.47 -0.90 -14.93
C LEU A 412 2.70 0.39 -15.75
N PRO A 413 3.89 1.00 -15.72
CA PRO A 413 5.09 0.58 -15.00
C PRO A 413 5.19 1.05 -13.55
N ASP A 414 4.33 1.95 -13.09
CA ASP A 414 4.42 2.63 -11.79
C ASP A 414 4.59 1.66 -10.61
N LYS A 415 3.76 0.60 -10.54
CA LYS A 415 3.84 -0.40 -9.47
C LYS A 415 5.17 -1.16 -9.46
N ALA A 416 5.74 -1.43 -10.64
CA ALA A 416 7.02 -2.14 -10.76
C ALA A 416 8.21 -1.24 -10.41
N VAL A 417 8.15 0.05 -10.81
CA VAL A 417 9.14 1.07 -10.42
C VAL A 417 9.14 1.26 -8.91
N SER A 418 7.97 1.48 -8.30
CA SER A 418 7.83 1.66 -6.85
C SER A 418 8.32 0.43 -6.06
N LEU A 419 8.05 -0.77 -6.57
CA LEU A 419 8.50 -2.02 -5.95
C LEU A 419 10.03 -2.14 -6.01
N LEU A 420 10.63 -1.86 -7.17
CA LEU A 420 12.06 -1.93 -7.37
C LEU A 420 12.78 -0.88 -6.53
N ASP A 421 12.26 0.34 -6.49
CA ASP A 421 12.78 1.44 -5.66
C ASP A 421 12.78 1.07 -4.17
N THR A 422 11.67 0.49 -3.68
CA THR A 422 11.57 0.01 -2.30
C THR A 422 12.56 -1.14 -2.03
N ALA A 423 12.73 -2.06 -2.98
CA ALA A 423 13.69 -3.15 -2.85
C ALA A 423 15.14 -2.61 -2.80
N CYS A 424 15.47 -1.60 -3.62
CA CYS A 424 16.76 -0.93 -3.56
C CYS A 424 17.03 -0.29 -2.20
N ALA A 425 16.05 0.46 -1.67
CA ALA A 425 16.14 1.06 -0.36
C ALA A 425 16.32 0.01 0.74
N ARG A 426 15.58 -1.10 0.69
CA ARG A 426 15.69 -2.22 1.64
C ARG A 426 17.09 -2.85 1.60
N VAL A 427 17.62 -3.13 0.41
CA VAL A 427 18.97 -3.68 0.25
C VAL A 427 20.01 -2.72 0.81
N ALA A 428 19.94 -1.44 0.50
CA ALA A 428 20.85 -0.43 1.05
C ALA A 428 20.80 -0.36 2.58
N ILE A 429 19.58 -0.42 3.16
CA ILE A 429 19.39 -0.46 4.61
C ILE A 429 19.98 -1.74 5.20
N SER A 430 19.74 -2.92 4.58
CA SER A 430 20.24 -4.20 5.08
C SER A 430 21.78 -4.25 5.18
N GLN A 431 22.47 -3.53 4.30
CA GLN A 431 23.93 -3.44 4.29
C GLN A 431 24.48 -2.50 5.38
N SER A 432 23.69 -1.54 5.86
CA SER A 432 24.14 -0.47 6.76
C SER A 432 23.59 -0.54 8.18
N THR A 433 22.46 -1.23 8.41
CA THR A 433 21.76 -1.25 9.70
C THR A 433 21.61 -2.65 10.26
N THR A 434 21.34 -2.74 11.57
CA THR A 434 20.99 -4.01 12.22
C THR A 434 19.65 -4.52 11.70
N PRO A 435 19.52 -5.81 11.31
CA PRO A 435 18.28 -6.36 10.83
C PRO A 435 17.15 -6.31 11.86
N ALA A 436 15.91 -6.13 11.41
CA ALA A 436 14.73 -6.08 12.26
C ALA A 436 14.61 -7.33 13.15
N LYS A 437 14.89 -8.55 12.63
CA LYS A 437 14.85 -9.80 13.38
C LYS A 437 15.76 -9.78 14.62
N VAL A 438 16.94 -9.15 14.52
CA VAL A 438 17.87 -9.00 15.64
C VAL A 438 17.39 -7.92 16.59
N GLN A 439 16.86 -6.82 16.07
CA GLN A 439 16.33 -5.73 16.87
C GLN A 439 15.10 -6.14 17.67
N ASP A 440 14.13 -6.81 17.05
CA ASP A 440 12.92 -7.31 17.70
C ASP A 440 13.24 -8.26 18.85
N LEU A 441 14.25 -9.14 18.68
CA LEU A 441 14.71 -10.02 19.75
C LEU A 441 15.33 -9.23 20.91
N LYS A 442 16.11 -8.18 20.64
CA LYS A 442 16.66 -7.30 21.69
C LYS A 442 15.56 -6.57 22.44
N GLU A 443 14.62 -5.98 21.73
CA GLU A 443 13.45 -5.30 22.33
C GLU A 443 12.60 -6.27 23.18
N ARG A 444 12.42 -7.52 22.70
CA ARG A 444 11.71 -8.56 23.46
C ARG A 444 12.44 -8.93 24.74
N ILE A 445 13.77 -9.08 24.69
CA ILE A 445 14.59 -9.36 25.88
C ILE A 445 14.51 -8.22 26.88
N ASP A 446 14.60 -6.96 26.43
CA ASP A 446 14.50 -5.78 27.27
C ASP A 446 13.11 -5.65 27.90
N ALA A 447 12.06 -5.95 27.14
CA ALA A 447 10.70 -5.96 27.67
C ALA A 447 10.51 -7.03 28.73
N LEU A 448 11.02 -8.26 28.50
CA LEU A 448 10.95 -9.35 29.48
C LEU A 448 11.80 -9.04 30.72
N ALA A 449 12.97 -8.43 30.57
CA ALA A 449 13.79 -8.01 31.69
C ALA A 449 13.07 -6.95 32.54
N SER A 450 12.40 -6.01 31.91
CA SER A 450 11.60 -4.99 32.61
C SER A 450 10.40 -5.59 33.34
N GLU A 451 9.72 -6.59 32.71
CA GLU A 451 8.63 -7.34 33.33
C GLU A 451 9.11 -8.11 34.57
N ILE A 452 10.22 -8.83 34.47
CA ILE A 452 10.82 -9.58 35.57
C ILE A 452 11.15 -8.63 36.74
N ALA A 453 11.86 -7.54 36.48
CA ALA A 453 12.21 -6.57 37.49
C ALA A 453 10.97 -5.96 38.21
N ALA A 454 9.92 -5.64 37.44
CA ALA A 454 8.67 -5.14 38.02
C ALA A 454 7.99 -6.20 38.90
N LYS A 455 7.98 -7.48 38.48
CA LYS A 455 7.42 -8.58 39.24
C LYS A 455 8.23 -8.93 40.50
N GLU A 456 9.54 -8.85 40.43
CA GLU A 456 10.44 -9.01 41.60
C GLU A 456 10.22 -7.91 42.61
N ALA A 457 10.07 -6.67 42.19
CA ALA A 457 9.72 -5.57 43.08
C ALA A 457 8.34 -5.76 43.76
N GLN A 458 7.33 -6.29 43.04
CA GLN A 458 6.03 -6.63 43.59
C GLN A 458 6.12 -7.80 44.62
N ARG A 459 6.95 -8.81 44.33
CA ARG A 459 7.23 -9.91 45.24
C ARG A 459 7.82 -9.40 46.57
N ASP A 460 8.75 -8.46 46.52
CA ASP A 460 9.38 -7.85 47.69
C ASP A 460 8.37 -7.03 48.57
N LEU A 461 7.25 -6.62 47.93
CA LEU A 461 6.11 -5.98 48.63
C LEU A 461 5.07 -6.97 49.13
N GLY A 462 5.27 -8.30 48.95
CA GLY A 462 4.41 -9.36 49.46
C GLY A 462 3.39 -9.91 48.43
N GLU A 463 3.43 -9.50 47.20
CA GLU A 463 2.62 -10.05 46.08
C GLU A 463 3.32 -11.24 45.46
N VAL A 464 2.74 -12.46 45.55
CA VAL A 464 3.38 -13.69 45.05
C VAL A 464 3.08 -13.88 43.55
N ASN A 465 4.08 -13.80 42.72
CA ASN A 465 4.00 -14.04 41.28
C ASN A 465 5.18 -14.90 40.76
N GLU A 466 5.62 -15.91 41.55
CA GLU A 466 6.81 -16.70 41.25
C GLU A 466 6.72 -17.50 39.93
N ASP A 467 5.54 -17.98 39.58
CA ASP A 467 5.33 -18.74 38.35
C ASP A 467 5.54 -17.85 37.10
N ARG A 468 5.01 -16.63 37.12
CA ARG A 468 5.20 -15.70 36.03
C ARG A 468 6.66 -15.22 35.89
N ILE A 469 7.36 -15.02 37.00
CA ILE A 469 8.79 -14.68 36.99
C ILE A 469 9.58 -15.82 36.35
N ARG A 470 9.26 -17.08 36.69
CA ARG A 470 9.93 -18.25 36.12
C ARG A 470 9.63 -18.41 34.62
N GLU A 471 8.38 -18.21 34.20
CA GLU A 471 7.99 -18.24 32.79
C GLU A 471 8.69 -17.15 31.99
N ALA A 472 8.62 -15.89 32.45
CA ALA A 472 9.27 -14.76 31.79
C ALA A 472 10.81 -14.93 31.74
N SER A 473 11.42 -15.54 32.77
CA SER A 473 12.84 -15.85 32.79
C SER A 473 13.18 -16.97 31.77
N ALA A 474 12.32 -17.97 31.63
CA ALA A 474 12.49 -19.02 30.61
C ALA A 474 12.30 -18.45 29.18
N GLU A 475 11.27 -17.61 28.96
CA GLU A 475 11.06 -16.92 27.69
C GLU A 475 12.26 -16.03 27.33
N LYS A 476 12.81 -15.30 28.31
CA LYS A 476 13.98 -14.46 28.12
C LYS A 476 15.19 -15.29 27.71
N ALA A 477 15.47 -16.39 28.42
CA ALA A 477 16.58 -17.27 28.08
C ALA A 477 16.45 -17.85 26.65
N MET A 478 15.26 -18.27 26.25
CA MET A 478 14.97 -18.72 24.88
C MET A 478 15.16 -17.59 23.85
N ALA A 479 14.77 -16.36 24.18
CA ALA A 479 14.97 -15.21 23.33
C ALA A 479 16.46 -14.85 23.20
N GLU A 480 17.23 -14.94 24.28
CA GLU A 480 18.69 -14.75 24.28
C GLU A 480 19.41 -15.79 23.43
N GLU A 481 19.01 -17.06 23.50
CA GLU A 481 19.58 -18.11 22.64
C GLU A 481 19.28 -17.83 21.15
N LYS A 482 18.04 -17.46 20.84
CA LYS A 482 17.66 -17.06 19.46
C LYS A 482 18.41 -15.82 19.00
N LEU A 483 18.65 -14.83 19.89
CA LEU A 483 19.41 -13.64 19.57
C LEU A 483 20.85 -13.97 19.19
N VAL A 484 21.53 -14.81 19.99
CA VAL A 484 22.90 -15.24 19.69
C VAL A 484 22.99 -15.96 18.35
N ALA A 485 22.03 -16.84 18.06
CA ALA A 485 21.95 -17.52 16.75
C ALA A 485 21.73 -16.53 15.60
N ALA A 486 20.78 -15.58 15.76
CA ALA A 486 20.48 -14.57 14.76
C ALA A 486 21.66 -13.60 14.53
N GLU A 487 22.34 -13.14 15.60
CA GLU A 487 23.52 -12.29 15.49
C GLU A 487 24.69 -13.01 14.81
N THR A 488 24.88 -14.29 15.10
CA THR A 488 25.92 -15.10 14.45
C THR A 488 25.67 -15.22 12.95
N MET A 489 24.43 -15.49 12.55
CA MET A 489 24.03 -15.56 11.14
C MET A 489 24.20 -14.19 10.46
N TYR A 490 23.72 -13.13 11.09
CA TYR A 490 23.85 -11.76 10.57
C TYR A 490 25.30 -11.37 10.32
N LEU A 491 26.19 -11.61 11.29
CA LEU A 491 27.61 -11.29 11.15
C LEU A 491 28.30 -12.10 10.05
N ALA A 492 27.92 -13.37 9.90
CA ALA A 492 28.43 -14.22 8.82
C ALA A 492 27.96 -13.77 7.45
N GLU A 493 26.67 -13.45 7.30
CA GLU A 493 26.11 -12.91 6.05
C GLU A 493 26.71 -11.54 5.69
N LYS A 494 26.84 -10.65 6.68
CA LYS A 494 27.44 -9.34 6.48
C LYS A 494 28.89 -9.44 6.01
N ALA A 495 29.69 -10.30 6.63
CA ALA A 495 31.07 -10.53 6.20
C ALA A 495 31.14 -11.05 4.75
N MET A 496 30.26 -12.00 4.38
CA MET A 496 30.18 -12.49 3.00
C MET A 496 29.78 -11.36 2.01
N VAL A 497 28.81 -10.53 2.38
CA VAL A 497 28.36 -9.42 1.54
C VAL A 497 29.47 -8.37 1.39
N ASP A 498 30.17 -8.02 2.45
CA ASP A 498 31.29 -7.06 2.42
C ASP A 498 32.43 -7.59 1.50
N GLU A 499 32.74 -8.89 1.55
CA GLU A 499 33.67 -9.54 0.63
C GLU A 499 33.19 -9.48 -0.82
N ILE A 500 31.91 -9.77 -1.08
CA ILE A 500 31.31 -9.70 -2.42
C ILE A 500 31.40 -8.28 -2.97
N LEU A 501 31.08 -7.28 -2.16
CA LEU A 501 31.18 -5.87 -2.58
C LEU A 501 32.64 -5.47 -2.85
N GLY A 502 33.58 -5.92 -2.04
CA GLY A 502 35.02 -5.73 -2.25
C GLY A 502 35.51 -6.36 -3.54
N LEU A 503 35.13 -7.63 -3.82
CA LEU A 503 35.45 -8.33 -5.08
C LEU A 503 34.87 -7.64 -6.30
N ARG A 504 33.65 -7.12 -6.20
CA ARG A 504 33.02 -6.33 -7.29
C ARG A 504 33.77 -5.02 -7.52
N GLY A 505 34.21 -4.34 -6.46
CA GLY A 505 35.04 -3.16 -6.57
C GLY A 505 36.37 -3.44 -7.26
N ALA A 506 37.05 -4.53 -6.92
CA ALA A 506 38.29 -4.97 -7.55
C ALA A 506 38.12 -5.33 -9.04
N LEU A 507 36.98 -5.95 -9.41
CA LEU A 507 36.69 -6.26 -10.82
C LEU A 507 36.47 -5.04 -11.72
N LEU A 508 36.09 -3.90 -11.14
CA LEU A 508 35.97 -2.62 -11.85
C LEU A 508 37.30 -1.91 -12.02
N GLY A 509 38.34 -2.32 -11.27
CA GLY A 509 39.70 -1.85 -11.41
C GLY A 509 40.44 -2.51 -12.59
N ASP A 510 41.66 -2.04 -12.88
CA ASP A 510 42.53 -2.56 -13.95
C ASP A 510 43.39 -3.78 -13.55
N ASP A 511 43.09 -4.44 -12.45
CA ASP A 511 43.89 -5.54 -11.89
C ASP A 511 43.84 -6.83 -12.72
N ALA A 512 45.00 -7.53 -12.71
CA ALA A 512 45.39 -8.47 -13.74
C ALA A 512 44.79 -9.90 -13.69
N ASP A 513 43.96 -10.25 -12.67
CA ASP A 513 43.41 -11.61 -12.56
C ASP A 513 41.88 -11.62 -12.42
N LYS A 514 41.20 -11.06 -13.43
CA LYS A 514 39.74 -10.95 -13.44
C LYS A 514 39.02 -12.31 -13.41
N ASP A 515 39.64 -13.37 -13.96
CA ASP A 515 39.00 -14.69 -14.01
C ASP A 515 39.03 -15.40 -12.66
N SER A 516 40.10 -15.28 -11.88
CA SER A 516 40.17 -15.77 -10.50
C SER A 516 39.20 -15.03 -9.59
N LEU A 517 39.12 -13.69 -9.72
CA LEU A 517 38.16 -12.87 -8.95
C LEU A 517 36.71 -13.22 -9.29
N ARG A 518 36.40 -13.50 -10.56
CA ARG A 518 35.05 -13.97 -10.98
C ARG A 518 34.71 -15.32 -10.38
N GLY A 519 35.65 -16.27 -10.34
CA GLY A 519 35.47 -17.58 -9.73
C GLY A 519 35.19 -17.50 -8.23
N THR A 520 35.94 -16.67 -7.52
CA THR A 520 35.75 -16.41 -6.09
C THR A 520 34.42 -15.72 -5.81
N LEU A 521 34.08 -14.71 -6.63
CA LEU A 521 32.80 -14.02 -6.53
C LEU A 521 31.62 -14.97 -6.72
N ALA A 522 31.67 -15.83 -7.76
CA ALA A 522 30.61 -16.81 -8.02
C ALA A 522 30.44 -17.81 -6.86
N SER A 523 31.57 -18.29 -6.29
CA SER A 523 31.52 -19.17 -5.12
C SER A 523 30.87 -18.52 -3.90
N LYS A 524 31.21 -17.24 -3.60
CA LYS A 524 30.64 -16.50 -2.47
C LYS A 524 29.16 -16.17 -2.70
N MET A 525 28.78 -15.84 -3.93
CA MET A 525 27.37 -15.65 -4.30
C MET A 525 26.53 -16.91 -4.10
N ASN A 526 27.01 -18.05 -4.60
CA ASN A 526 26.33 -19.33 -4.41
C ASN A 526 26.21 -19.72 -2.91
N ALA A 527 27.21 -19.40 -2.11
CA ALA A 527 27.16 -19.64 -0.67
C ALA A 527 26.10 -18.75 0.02
N LEU A 528 25.97 -17.50 -0.40
CA LEU A 528 24.94 -16.57 0.12
C LEU A 528 23.54 -17.01 -0.34
N GLU A 529 23.39 -17.46 -1.59
CA GLU A 529 22.12 -17.94 -2.16
C GLU A 529 21.64 -19.25 -1.54
N ALA A 530 22.53 -20.03 -0.95
CA ALA A 530 22.16 -21.26 -0.22
C ALA A 530 21.37 -20.98 1.08
N THR A 531 21.42 -19.75 1.61
CA THR A 531 20.60 -19.33 2.76
C THR A 531 19.13 -19.23 2.33
N SER A 532 18.23 -19.76 3.18
CA SER A 532 16.79 -19.69 2.94
C SER A 532 16.32 -18.24 2.71
N PRO A 533 15.47 -17.98 1.71
CA PRO A 533 14.94 -16.63 1.45
C PRO A 533 14.26 -15.97 2.66
N ASP A 534 13.57 -16.76 3.48
CA ASP A 534 12.85 -16.29 4.66
C ASP A 534 13.79 -15.98 5.85
N ASP A 535 15.01 -16.49 5.82
CA ASP A 535 16.00 -16.30 6.89
C ASP A 535 17.09 -15.29 6.53
N ARG A 536 17.20 -14.90 5.27
CA ARG A 536 18.23 -13.96 4.80
C ARG A 536 18.02 -12.56 5.39
N MET A 537 19.07 -12.03 6.00
CA MET A 537 19.07 -10.73 6.66
C MET A 537 19.83 -9.65 5.89
N VAL A 538 20.85 -10.02 5.09
CA VAL A 538 21.69 -9.09 4.34
C VAL A 538 21.74 -9.48 2.86
N TYR A 539 21.55 -8.48 1.99
CA TYR A 539 21.54 -8.67 0.54
C TYR A 539 22.76 -8.00 -0.10
N ALA A 540 23.45 -8.71 -1.01
CA ALA A 540 24.60 -8.19 -1.74
C ALA A 540 24.22 -7.29 -2.93
N HIS A 541 22.99 -7.38 -3.40
CA HIS A 541 22.40 -6.61 -4.51
C HIS A 541 20.89 -6.81 -4.50
N VAL A 542 20.19 -6.06 -5.31
CA VAL A 542 18.77 -6.29 -5.52
C VAL A 542 18.58 -7.48 -6.44
N ASP A 543 18.00 -8.54 -5.89
CA ASP A 543 17.71 -9.82 -6.55
C ASP A 543 16.19 -10.11 -6.51
N GLU A 544 15.78 -11.22 -7.10
CA GLU A 544 14.39 -11.68 -7.07
C GLU A 544 13.86 -11.87 -5.64
N GLN A 545 14.70 -12.33 -4.72
CA GLN A 545 14.31 -12.59 -3.34
C GLN A 545 14.06 -11.29 -2.56
N SER A 546 14.89 -10.27 -2.76
CA SER A 546 14.70 -8.96 -2.16
C SER A 546 13.41 -8.31 -2.64
N VAL A 547 13.09 -8.44 -3.93
CA VAL A 547 11.82 -7.99 -4.51
C VAL A 547 10.62 -8.76 -3.93
N ALA A 548 10.72 -10.08 -3.86
CA ALA A 548 9.67 -10.93 -3.28
C ALA A 548 9.42 -10.63 -1.80
N SER A 549 10.49 -10.33 -1.04
CA SER A 549 10.39 -9.93 0.36
C SER A 549 9.57 -8.64 0.54
N VAL A 550 9.75 -7.64 -0.34
CA VAL A 550 8.95 -6.40 -0.29
C VAL A 550 7.47 -6.70 -0.54
N ILE A 551 7.16 -7.50 -1.55
CA ILE A 551 5.77 -7.88 -1.83
C ILE A 551 5.18 -8.71 -0.68
N SER A 552 5.97 -9.58 -0.07
CA SER A 552 5.54 -10.36 1.10
C SER A 552 5.03 -9.45 2.22
N ASP A 553 5.76 -8.38 2.52
CA ASP A 553 5.35 -7.43 3.54
C ASP A 553 4.09 -6.64 3.14
N TRP A 554 3.95 -6.30 1.85
CA TRP A 554 2.78 -5.54 1.37
C TRP A 554 1.51 -6.38 1.27
N THR A 555 1.65 -7.68 1.01
CA THR A 555 0.52 -8.58 0.71
C THR A 555 0.25 -9.61 1.80
N GLY A 556 1.21 -9.85 2.70
CA GLY A 556 1.17 -10.92 3.69
C GLY A 556 1.41 -12.32 3.12
N ILE A 557 1.79 -12.45 1.84
CA ILE A 557 2.08 -13.74 1.20
C ILE A 557 3.56 -14.05 1.40
N PRO A 558 3.95 -15.22 1.97
CA PRO A 558 5.35 -15.55 2.20
C PRO A 558 6.22 -15.52 0.94
N ALA A 559 7.39 -14.87 1.01
CA ALA A 559 8.32 -14.70 -0.11
C ALA A 559 8.77 -16.04 -0.71
N GLY A 560 9.03 -17.04 0.12
CA GLY A 560 9.41 -18.37 -0.33
C GLY A 560 8.38 -19.07 -1.22
N ARG A 561 7.09 -18.72 -1.10
CA ARG A 561 6.03 -19.21 -2.00
C ARG A 561 5.99 -18.47 -3.35
N MET A 562 6.53 -17.27 -3.41
CA MET A 562 6.54 -16.47 -4.64
C MET A 562 7.70 -16.83 -5.57
N VAL A 563 8.82 -17.20 -4.99
CA VAL A 563 10.08 -17.52 -5.69
C VAL A 563 10.22 -19.03 -5.95
N SER A 564 9.51 -19.89 -5.17
CA SER A 564 9.52 -21.32 -5.39
C SER A 564 9.02 -21.66 -6.80
N ASP A 565 9.65 -22.66 -7.41
CA ASP A 565 9.39 -23.15 -8.75
C ASP A 565 7.88 -23.41 -8.96
N GLU A 566 7.18 -22.43 -9.57
CA GLU A 566 5.74 -22.46 -9.81
C GLU A 566 5.35 -23.73 -10.57
N LEU A 567 6.25 -24.21 -11.44
CA LEU A 567 6.04 -25.41 -12.21
C LEU A 567 6.00 -26.67 -11.32
N LYS A 568 6.87 -26.74 -10.31
CA LYS A 568 6.84 -27.86 -9.34
C LYS A 568 5.56 -27.84 -8.50
N THR A 569 5.13 -26.64 -8.08
CA THR A 569 3.89 -26.48 -7.31
C THR A 569 2.69 -26.94 -8.11
N ILE A 570 2.63 -26.63 -9.42
CA ILE A 570 1.54 -27.03 -10.30
C ILE A 570 1.57 -28.52 -10.56
N LEU A 571 2.73 -29.12 -10.80
CA LEU A 571 2.86 -30.57 -11.01
C LEU A 571 2.47 -31.39 -9.77
N THR A 572 2.59 -30.83 -8.56
CA THR A 572 2.18 -31.49 -7.30
C THR A 572 0.81 -31.00 -6.80
N LEU A 573 0.08 -30.23 -7.60
CA LEU A 573 -1.14 -29.57 -7.16
C LEU A 573 -2.22 -30.56 -6.72
N ALA A 574 -2.43 -31.64 -7.50
CA ALA A 574 -3.43 -32.65 -7.17
C ALA A 574 -3.16 -33.27 -5.78
N ASP A 575 -1.92 -33.62 -5.47
CA ASP A 575 -1.55 -34.24 -4.20
C ASP A 575 -1.76 -33.27 -3.03
N ARG A 576 -1.37 -32.00 -3.17
CA ARG A 576 -1.61 -30.96 -2.16
C ARG A 576 -3.10 -30.75 -1.89
N LEU A 577 -3.92 -30.75 -2.94
CA LEU A 577 -5.36 -30.60 -2.78
C LEU A 577 -5.98 -31.78 -2.05
N LYS A 578 -5.49 -33.01 -2.30
CA LYS A 578 -5.95 -34.25 -1.63
C LYS A 578 -5.60 -34.28 -0.14
N GLU A 579 -4.53 -33.62 0.29
CA GLU A 579 -4.18 -33.49 1.71
C GLU A 579 -5.26 -32.72 2.51
N ARG A 580 -5.97 -31.78 1.86
CA ARG A 580 -6.97 -30.94 2.48
C ARG A 580 -8.41 -31.36 2.17
N VAL A 581 -8.68 -31.79 0.96
CA VAL A 581 -10.01 -32.23 0.51
C VAL A 581 -9.99 -33.73 0.30
N ILE A 582 -10.54 -34.47 1.26
CA ILE A 582 -10.51 -35.93 1.28
C ILE A 582 -11.74 -36.51 0.55
N GLY A 583 -11.52 -37.52 -0.27
CA GLY A 583 -12.57 -38.32 -0.88
C GLY A 583 -13.10 -37.86 -2.25
N GLN A 584 -12.54 -36.78 -2.80
CA GLN A 584 -12.93 -36.21 -4.10
C GLN A 584 -11.76 -36.22 -5.10
N ASP A 585 -10.88 -37.21 -5.03
CA ASP A 585 -9.60 -37.27 -5.74
C ASP A 585 -9.76 -37.04 -7.26
N HIS A 586 -10.75 -37.67 -7.88
CA HIS A 586 -11.07 -37.53 -9.32
C HIS A 586 -11.33 -36.07 -9.72
N GLY A 587 -12.11 -35.32 -8.90
CA GLY A 587 -12.44 -33.93 -9.17
C GLY A 587 -11.21 -33.03 -9.02
N LEU A 588 -10.38 -33.27 -8.00
CA LEU A 588 -9.15 -32.55 -7.75
C LEU A 588 -8.14 -32.77 -8.88
N GLU A 589 -8.02 -34.00 -9.38
CA GLU A 589 -7.16 -34.32 -10.53
C GLU A 589 -7.65 -33.65 -11.83
N MET A 590 -8.96 -33.62 -12.07
CA MET A 590 -9.53 -32.92 -13.24
C MET A 590 -9.21 -31.41 -13.18
N ILE A 591 -9.34 -30.79 -12.01
CA ILE A 591 -9.00 -29.38 -11.79
C ILE A 591 -7.50 -29.15 -12.01
N ALA A 592 -6.64 -29.98 -11.39
CA ALA A 592 -5.19 -29.86 -11.52
C ALA A 592 -4.72 -29.98 -12.98
N LYS A 593 -5.18 -30.99 -13.72
CA LYS A 593 -4.89 -31.15 -15.16
C LYS A 593 -5.25 -29.93 -16.00
N ARG A 594 -6.37 -29.28 -15.68
CA ARG A 594 -6.79 -28.08 -16.40
C ARG A 594 -5.86 -26.90 -16.09
N ILE A 595 -5.45 -26.77 -14.83
CA ILE A 595 -4.50 -25.72 -14.40
C ILE A 595 -3.11 -25.97 -15.02
N GLU A 596 -2.64 -27.23 -15.05
CA GLU A 596 -1.40 -27.62 -15.73
C GLU A 596 -1.43 -27.21 -17.22
N THR A 597 -2.53 -27.50 -17.92
CA THR A 597 -2.70 -27.12 -19.33
C THR A 597 -2.65 -25.61 -19.53
N ALA A 598 -3.26 -24.85 -18.62
CA ALA A 598 -3.25 -23.40 -18.69
C ALA A 598 -1.86 -22.82 -18.42
N SER A 599 -1.17 -23.36 -17.42
CA SER A 599 0.20 -22.93 -17.04
C SER A 599 1.23 -23.29 -18.10
N ALA A 600 1.02 -24.39 -18.82
CA ALA A 600 1.81 -24.73 -20.02
C ALA A 600 1.52 -23.84 -21.24
N LYS A 601 0.62 -22.83 -21.09
CA LYS A 601 0.16 -21.93 -22.18
C LYS A 601 -0.44 -22.66 -23.39
N LEU A 602 -0.99 -23.84 -23.18
CA LEU A 602 -1.66 -24.65 -24.21
C LEU A 602 -3.17 -24.38 -24.30
N SER A 603 -3.73 -23.67 -23.31
CA SER A 603 -5.13 -23.24 -23.31
C SER A 603 -5.34 -21.92 -24.09
N ASN A 604 -6.60 -21.59 -24.41
CA ASN A 604 -6.93 -20.33 -25.05
C ASN A 604 -6.62 -19.14 -24.11
N PRO A 605 -5.71 -18.21 -24.48
CA PRO A 605 -5.28 -17.09 -23.64
C PRO A 605 -6.38 -16.06 -23.35
N ASN A 606 -7.51 -16.15 -24.08
CA ASN A 606 -8.64 -15.24 -23.92
C ASN A 606 -9.73 -15.77 -22.98
N LYS A 607 -9.52 -16.90 -22.32
CA LYS A 607 -10.50 -17.48 -21.37
C LYS A 607 -9.91 -17.47 -19.95
N PRO A 608 -10.76 -17.58 -18.91
CA PRO A 608 -10.29 -17.88 -17.55
C PRO A 608 -9.45 -19.16 -17.52
N ILE A 609 -8.57 -19.30 -16.53
CA ILE A 609 -7.69 -20.48 -16.35
C ILE A 609 -8.54 -21.77 -16.35
N GLY A 610 -9.69 -21.75 -15.66
CA GLY A 610 -10.66 -22.83 -15.65
C GLY A 610 -12.00 -22.36 -15.10
N VAL A 611 -13.05 -22.97 -15.60
CA VAL A 611 -14.44 -22.78 -15.12
C VAL A 611 -14.99 -24.16 -14.78
N PHE A 612 -15.25 -24.40 -13.50
CA PHE A 612 -15.68 -25.69 -12.98
C PHE A 612 -17.02 -25.58 -12.26
N MET A 613 -17.90 -26.55 -12.45
CA MET A 613 -19.12 -26.67 -11.68
C MET A 613 -19.04 -27.95 -10.83
N LEU A 614 -19.03 -27.76 -9.52
CA LEU A 614 -18.99 -28.84 -8.54
C LEU A 614 -20.43 -29.22 -8.16
N CYS A 615 -20.93 -30.37 -8.63
CA CYS A 615 -22.26 -30.83 -8.40
C CYS A 615 -22.29 -31.94 -7.37
N GLY A 616 -23.14 -31.86 -6.36
CA GLY A 616 -23.33 -32.94 -5.39
C GLY A 616 -23.99 -32.49 -4.09
N PRO A 617 -24.19 -33.40 -3.13
CA PRO A 617 -24.84 -33.11 -1.87
C PRO A 617 -24.15 -32.03 -1.06
N SER A 618 -24.80 -31.52 -0.02
CA SER A 618 -24.22 -30.53 0.87
C SER A 618 -23.09 -31.15 1.74
N GLY A 619 -22.09 -30.38 2.11
CA GLY A 619 -21.07 -30.83 3.07
C GLY A 619 -20.01 -31.80 2.50
N VAL A 620 -19.95 -32.02 1.17
CA VAL A 620 -18.97 -32.94 0.54
C VAL A 620 -17.64 -32.30 0.18
N GLY A 621 -17.39 -31.06 0.57
CA GLY A 621 -16.10 -30.38 0.38
C GLY A 621 -16.03 -29.41 -0.81
N LYS A 622 -17.15 -29.03 -1.45
CA LYS A 622 -17.17 -28.09 -2.60
C LYS A 622 -16.52 -26.74 -2.28
N THR A 623 -16.92 -26.09 -1.19
CA THR A 623 -16.38 -24.80 -0.75
C THR A 623 -14.93 -24.95 -0.26
N GLU A 624 -14.61 -26.08 0.41
CA GLU A 624 -13.25 -26.37 0.87
C GLU A 624 -12.26 -26.50 -0.31
N THR A 625 -12.72 -27.05 -1.44
CA THR A 625 -11.94 -27.10 -2.66
C THR A 625 -11.55 -25.71 -3.16
N ALA A 626 -12.47 -24.73 -3.08
CA ALA A 626 -12.18 -23.37 -3.47
C ALA A 626 -11.13 -22.72 -2.56
N LEU A 627 -11.20 -22.95 -1.25
CA LEU A 627 -10.22 -22.47 -0.28
C LEU A 627 -8.86 -23.12 -0.50
N ALA A 628 -8.83 -24.44 -0.68
CA ALA A 628 -7.61 -25.21 -0.96
C ALA A 628 -6.92 -24.72 -2.26
N LEU A 629 -7.71 -24.42 -3.30
CA LEU A 629 -7.19 -23.88 -4.56
C LEU A 629 -6.64 -22.45 -4.39
N ALA A 630 -7.33 -21.59 -3.64
CA ALA A 630 -6.84 -20.24 -3.36
C ALA A 630 -5.51 -20.28 -2.61
N GLU A 631 -5.37 -21.18 -1.64
CA GLU A 631 -4.13 -21.37 -0.92
C GLU A 631 -3.02 -21.93 -1.80
N ALA A 632 -3.30 -23.01 -2.56
CA ALA A 632 -2.28 -23.72 -3.33
C ALA A 632 -1.81 -22.94 -4.57
N VAL A 633 -2.74 -22.27 -5.29
CA VAL A 633 -2.44 -21.61 -6.58
C VAL A 633 -2.10 -20.13 -6.39
N TYR A 634 -2.79 -19.44 -5.48
CA TYR A 634 -2.65 -17.98 -5.30
C TYR A 634 -2.02 -17.57 -3.97
N GLY A 635 -1.49 -18.54 -3.20
CA GLY A 635 -0.67 -18.28 -2.04
C GLY A 635 -1.40 -17.96 -0.73
N GLY A 636 -2.74 -17.99 -0.70
CA GLY A 636 -3.51 -17.79 0.53
C GLY A 636 -5.02 -17.77 0.33
N GLU A 637 -5.76 -18.17 1.36
CA GLU A 637 -7.23 -18.17 1.37
C GLU A 637 -7.83 -16.77 1.17
N GLN A 638 -7.10 -15.70 1.50
CA GLN A 638 -7.56 -14.32 1.26
C GLN A 638 -7.74 -14.02 -0.24
N ASN A 639 -7.20 -14.82 -1.15
CA ASN A 639 -7.33 -14.67 -2.59
C ASN A 639 -8.55 -15.40 -3.16
N ILE A 640 -9.57 -15.60 -2.34
CA ILE A 640 -10.89 -16.04 -2.76
C ILE A 640 -11.87 -14.88 -2.83
N ILE A 641 -12.72 -14.88 -3.85
CA ILE A 641 -13.86 -13.98 -4.00
C ILE A 641 -15.12 -14.84 -3.93
N THR A 642 -15.85 -14.78 -2.83
CA THR A 642 -17.06 -15.57 -2.65
C THR A 642 -18.28 -14.73 -2.90
N ILE A 643 -19.14 -15.19 -3.81
CA ILE A 643 -20.43 -14.60 -4.13
C ILE A 643 -21.51 -15.67 -3.88
N ASN A 644 -22.39 -15.41 -2.92
CA ASN A 644 -23.54 -16.28 -2.70
C ASN A 644 -24.64 -15.94 -3.69
N MET A 645 -24.95 -16.86 -4.59
CA MET A 645 -25.85 -16.64 -5.70
C MET A 645 -27.33 -16.63 -5.25
N SER A 646 -27.61 -17.06 -4.02
CA SER A 646 -28.94 -16.91 -3.42
C SER A 646 -29.34 -15.45 -3.16
N GLU A 647 -28.40 -14.51 -3.16
CA GLU A 647 -28.67 -13.07 -3.07
C GLU A 647 -29.13 -12.48 -4.42
N PHE A 648 -29.06 -13.25 -5.53
CA PHE A 648 -29.29 -12.79 -6.90
C PHE A 648 -30.42 -13.54 -7.56
N GLN A 649 -31.55 -13.70 -6.87
CA GLN A 649 -32.72 -14.42 -7.35
C GLN A 649 -33.62 -13.58 -8.28
N GLU A 650 -33.41 -12.27 -8.33
CA GLU A 650 -34.22 -11.34 -9.10
C GLU A 650 -33.41 -10.69 -10.23
N ALA A 651 -34.06 -10.44 -11.38
CA ALA A 651 -33.39 -9.90 -12.57
C ALA A 651 -32.64 -8.57 -12.33
N HIS A 652 -33.21 -7.69 -11.50
CA HIS A 652 -32.58 -6.39 -11.22
C HIS A 652 -31.30 -6.50 -10.42
N THR A 653 -31.02 -7.59 -9.72
CA THR A 653 -29.83 -7.80 -8.90
C THR A 653 -28.57 -8.02 -9.75
N VAL A 654 -28.68 -8.28 -11.06
CA VAL A 654 -27.52 -8.32 -11.98
C VAL A 654 -26.70 -7.03 -11.92
N SER A 655 -27.38 -5.88 -11.73
CA SER A 655 -26.72 -4.58 -11.58
C SER A 655 -25.82 -4.50 -10.35
N LEU A 656 -26.09 -5.25 -9.29
CA LEU A 656 -25.23 -5.32 -8.10
C LEU A 656 -23.93 -6.08 -8.38
N LEU A 657 -23.94 -7.05 -9.31
CA LEU A 657 -22.74 -7.79 -9.72
C LEU A 657 -21.87 -6.97 -10.66
N LYS A 658 -22.49 -6.30 -11.63
CA LYS A 658 -21.81 -5.57 -12.71
C LYS A 658 -21.52 -4.11 -12.34
N GLY A 659 -22.33 -3.49 -11.49
CA GLY A 659 -22.40 -2.05 -11.26
C GLY A 659 -23.59 -1.41 -11.98
N ALA A 660 -24.12 -0.34 -11.39
CA ALA A 660 -25.27 0.37 -11.95
C ALA A 660 -24.88 1.15 -13.23
N PRO A 661 -25.70 1.08 -14.31
CA PRO A 661 -25.45 1.88 -15.50
C PRO A 661 -25.73 3.38 -15.26
N PRO A 662 -25.28 4.25 -16.18
CA PRO A 662 -25.50 5.70 -16.06
C PRO A 662 -26.96 6.07 -15.87
N GLY A 663 -27.24 6.89 -14.87
CA GLY A 663 -28.60 7.37 -14.55
C GLY A 663 -29.33 6.59 -13.46
N TYR A 664 -28.76 5.50 -12.96
CA TYR A 664 -29.33 4.71 -11.84
C TYR A 664 -28.60 5.03 -10.53
N VAL A 665 -29.30 4.81 -9.40
CA VAL A 665 -28.73 4.95 -8.06
C VAL A 665 -27.57 3.96 -7.90
N GLY A 666 -26.41 4.43 -7.41
CA GLY A 666 -25.18 3.64 -7.30
C GLY A 666 -24.29 3.69 -8.55
N TYR A 667 -24.59 4.56 -9.54
CA TYR A 667 -23.67 4.78 -10.66
C TYR A 667 -22.33 5.34 -10.19
N GLY A 668 -21.24 4.70 -10.62
CA GLY A 668 -19.88 5.05 -10.19
C GLY A 668 -19.38 4.22 -9.00
N GLU A 669 -20.27 3.53 -8.29
CA GLU A 669 -19.91 2.45 -7.38
C GLU A 669 -19.76 1.18 -8.22
N GLY A 670 -18.57 0.58 -8.25
CA GLY A 670 -18.32 -0.65 -9.01
C GLY A 670 -19.24 -1.80 -8.55
N GLY A 671 -19.53 -2.76 -9.44
CA GLY A 671 -20.28 -3.95 -9.06
C GLY A 671 -19.51 -4.85 -8.10
N ARG A 672 -20.23 -5.58 -7.26
CA ARG A 672 -19.65 -6.43 -6.21
C ARG A 672 -18.63 -7.45 -6.76
N LEU A 673 -18.95 -8.09 -7.89
CA LEU A 673 -18.04 -9.03 -8.54
C LEU A 673 -16.94 -8.30 -9.33
N THR A 674 -17.34 -7.32 -10.16
CA THR A 674 -16.40 -6.61 -11.03
C THR A 674 -15.35 -5.86 -10.25
N GLU A 675 -15.72 -5.19 -9.17
CA GLU A 675 -14.79 -4.48 -8.30
C GLU A 675 -13.89 -5.44 -7.51
N ALA A 676 -14.43 -6.58 -7.02
CA ALA A 676 -13.64 -7.58 -6.32
C ALA A 676 -12.57 -8.20 -7.23
N VAL A 677 -12.91 -8.55 -8.48
CA VAL A 677 -11.96 -9.10 -9.45
C VAL A 677 -10.97 -8.04 -9.93
N ARG A 678 -11.41 -6.79 -10.09
CA ARG A 678 -10.50 -5.67 -10.39
C ARG A 678 -9.42 -5.51 -9.32
N ARG A 679 -9.80 -5.65 -8.04
CA ARG A 679 -8.86 -5.59 -6.91
C ARG A 679 -8.00 -6.83 -6.77
N LYS A 680 -8.51 -8.01 -7.15
CA LYS A 680 -7.83 -9.31 -7.03
C LYS A 680 -7.96 -10.10 -8.34
N PRO A 681 -7.25 -9.73 -9.42
CA PRO A 681 -7.35 -10.41 -10.71
C PRO A 681 -6.76 -11.83 -10.70
N TYR A 682 -5.89 -12.14 -9.75
CA TYR A 682 -5.36 -13.48 -9.48
C TYR A 682 -6.08 -14.07 -8.27
N SER A 683 -7.23 -14.68 -8.49
CA SER A 683 -8.10 -15.18 -7.42
C SER A 683 -8.94 -16.38 -7.85
N VAL A 684 -9.42 -17.10 -6.86
CA VAL A 684 -10.50 -18.07 -7.04
C VAL A 684 -11.82 -17.31 -6.87
N VAL A 685 -12.66 -17.33 -7.89
CA VAL A 685 -14.02 -16.80 -7.84
C VAL A 685 -14.97 -17.95 -7.55
N LEU A 686 -15.53 -17.97 -6.35
CA LEU A 686 -16.51 -18.95 -5.92
C LEU A 686 -17.91 -18.38 -6.04
N LEU A 687 -18.71 -18.97 -6.94
CA LEU A 687 -20.13 -18.70 -7.11
C LEU A 687 -20.92 -19.82 -6.42
N ASP A 688 -21.36 -19.55 -5.20
CA ASP A 688 -21.99 -20.57 -4.35
C ASP A 688 -23.49 -20.64 -4.60
N GLU A 689 -24.05 -21.86 -4.67
CA GLU A 689 -25.47 -22.15 -4.91
C GLU A 689 -26.01 -21.53 -6.23
N VAL A 690 -25.29 -21.74 -7.33
CA VAL A 690 -25.57 -21.08 -8.62
C VAL A 690 -26.97 -21.39 -9.17
N GLU A 691 -27.58 -22.51 -8.80
CA GLU A 691 -28.94 -22.88 -9.17
C GLU A 691 -30.04 -21.94 -8.62
N LYS A 692 -29.71 -21.15 -7.60
CA LYS A 692 -30.66 -20.20 -7.00
C LYS A 692 -30.69 -18.85 -7.68
N ALA A 693 -29.73 -18.58 -8.56
CA ALA A 693 -29.66 -17.33 -9.28
C ALA A 693 -30.71 -17.21 -10.39
N HIS A 694 -31.12 -15.98 -10.70
CA HIS A 694 -32.00 -15.70 -11.83
C HIS A 694 -31.30 -16.05 -13.16
N SER A 695 -32.09 -16.39 -14.19
CA SER A 695 -31.54 -16.73 -15.51
C SER A 695 -30.68 -15.66 -16.14
N ASP A 696 -30.99 -14.37 -15.93
CA ASP A 696 -30.23 -13.25 -16.46
C ASP A 696 -28.81 -13.19 -15.85
N VAL A 697 -28.66 -13.69 -14.63
CA VAL A 697 -27.34 -13.82 -14.00
C VAL A 697 -26.51 -14.91 -14.70
N HIS A 698 -27.17 -16.01 -15.13
CA HIS A 698 -26.48 -17.05 -15.90
C HIS A 698 -26.00 -16.51 -17.25
N GLU A 699 -26.81 -15.69 -17.93
CA GLU A 699 -26.44 -15.09 -19.22
C GLU A 699 -25.28 -14.10 -19.08
N PHE A 700 -25.26 -13.37 -17.99
CA PHE A 700 -24.17 -12.44 -17.64
C PHE A 700 -22.81 -13.13 -17.66
N PHE A 701 -22.71 -14.37 -17.17
CA PHE A 701 -21.45 -15.11 -17.12
C PHE A 701 -20.98 -15.64 -18.48
N PHE A 702 -21.78 -15.62 -19.52
CA PHE A 702 -21.33 -16.10 -20.84
C PHE A 702 -20.15 -15.32 -21.39
N GLN A 703 -20.14 -14.00 -21.21
CA GLN A 703 -19.04 -13.16 -21.66
C GLN A 703 -17.76 -13.49 -20.90
N VAL A 704 -17.86 -13.69 -19.60
CA VAL A 704 -16.72 -14.02 -18.74
C VAL A 704 -16.10 -15.36 -19.16
N PHE A 705 -16.94 -16.38 -19.36
CA PHE A 705 -16.44 -17.74 -19.66
C PHE A 705 -15.89 -17.87 -21.08
N ASP A 706 -16.35 -17.06 -22.03
CA ASP A 706 -15.88 -17.09 -23.41
C ASP A 706 -14.69 -16.16 -23.69
N LYS A 707 -14.76 -14.94 -23.20
CA LYS A 707 -13.81 -13.89 -23.54
C LYS A 707 -12.85 -13.56 -22.37
N GLY A 708 -13.09 -14.09 -21.17
CA GLY A 708 -12.30 -13.76 -19.98
C GLY A 708 -12.30 -12.27 -19.62
N ILE A 709 -13.23 -11.49 -20.17
CA ILE A 709 -13.38 -10.07 -19.91
C ILE A 709 -14.88 -9.72 -19.79
N MET A 710 -15.14 -8.68 -19.04
CA MET A 710 -16.46 -8.12 -18.86
C MET A 710 -16.38 -6.61 -18.68
N GLU A 711 -17.36 -5.89 -19.19
CA GLU A 711 -17.52 -4.46 -18.91
C GLU A 711 -18.37 -4.25 -17.67
N ASP A 712 -17.90 -3.40 -16.76
CA ASP A 712 -18.67 -2.97 -15.59
C ASP A 712 -19.80 -1.97 -15.98
N GLY A 713 -20.58 -1.51 -15.01
CA GLY A 713 -21.67 -0.54 -15.23
C GLY A 713 -21.19 0.83 -15.73
N SER A 714 -19.91 1.16 -15.63
CA SER A 714 -19.30 2.39 -16.12
C SER A 714 -18.60 2.23 -17.49
N GLY A 715 -18.64 1.03 -18.09
CA GLY A 715 -18.00 0.71 -19.37
C GLY A 715 -16.51 0.34 -19.26
N ARG A 716 -15.99 0.11 -18.06
CA ARG A 716 -14.61 -0.37 -17.88
C ARG A 716 -14.53 -1.86 -18.17
N SER A 717 -13.50 -2.28 -18.87
CA SER A 717 -13.20 -3.69 -19.11
C SER A 717 -12.51 -4.30 -17.89
N ILE A 718 -13.11 -5.32 -17.31
CA ILE A 718 -12.60 -6.09 -16.16
C ILE A 718 -12.07 -7.43 -16.67
N ASN A 719 -10.85 -7.78 -16.28
CA ASN A 719 -10.13 -8.95 -16.76
C ASN A 719 -10.27 -10.12 -15.79
N PHE A 720 -10.83 -11.23 -16.26
CA PHE A 720 -11.03 -12.50 -15.56
C PHE A 720 -10.07 -13.61 -16.04
N LYS A 721 -9.15 -13.34 -16.97
CA LYS A 721 -8.30 -14.36 -17.60
C LYS A 721 -7.40 -15.09 -16.62
N ASN A 722 -7.03 -14.42 -15.54
CA ASN A 722 -6.17 -14.96 -14.49
C ASN A 722 -6.95 -15.54 -13.31
N THR A 723 -8.28 -15.67 -13.42
CA THR A 723 -9.10 -16.24 -12.35
C THR A 723 -9.39 -17.72 -12.59
N LEU A 724 -9.57 -18.45 -11.50
CA LEU A 724 -10.19 -19.76 -11.45
C LEU A 724 -11.63 -19.57 -10.99
N ILE A 725 -12.59 -20.00 -11.77
CA ILE A 725 -14.01 -19.82 -11.45
C ILE A 725 -14.60 -21.17 -11.05
N LEU A 726 -15.09 -21.24 -9.82
CA LEU A 726 -15.78 -22.40 -9.28
C LEU A 726 -17.25 -22.05 -9.03
N LEU A 727 -18.13 -22.87 -9.56
CA LEU A 727 -19.55 -22.82 -9.29
C LEU A 727 -19.89 -24.03 -8.41
N THR A 728 -20.67 -23.83 -7.35
CA THR A 728 -21.20 -24.96 -6.59
C THR A 728 -22.70 -25.12 -6.89
N SER A 729 -23.15 -26.36 -6.99
CA SER A 729 -24.54 -26.65 -7.19
C SER A 729 -24.96 -27.94 -6.45
N ASN A 730 -26.21 -27.95 -5.99
CA ASN A 730 -26.85 -29.14 -5.42
C ASN A 730 -27.75 -29.84 -6.44
N VAL A 731 -27.81 -29.35 -7.69
CA VAL A 731 -28.60 -29.97 -8.76
C VAL A 731 -28.02 -31.34 -9.08
N GLY A 732 -28.91 -32.33 -9.18
CA GLY A 732 -28.55 -33.71 -9.48
C GLY A 732 -28.08 -34.52 -8.26
N THR A 733 -28.23 -34.01 -7.05
CA THR A 733 -27.89 -34.75 -5.84
C THR A 733 -28.57 -36.11 -5.76
N GLU A 734 -29.88 -36.18 -6.09
CA GLU A 734 -30.66 -37.43 -6.09
C GLU A 734 -30.05 -38.48 -7.05
N VAL A 735 -29.61 -38.05 -8.23
CA VAL A 735 -28.98 -38.93 -9.22
C VAL A 735 -27.63 -39.45 -8.70
N ILE A 736 -26.84 -38.56 -8.04
CA ILE A 736 -25.54 -38.94 -7.47
C ILE A 736 -25.73 -39.94 -6.33
N MET A 737 -26.70 -39.69 -5.44
CA MET A 737 -26.99 -40.56 -4.32
C MET A 737 -27.47 -41.93 -4.78
N ASP A 738 -28.46 -41.97 -5.71
CA ASP A 738 -28.96 -43.19 -6.28
C ASP A 738 -27.91 -44.08 -6.95
N MET A 739 -26.97 -43.49 -7.68
CA MET A 739 -25.87 -44.21 -8.32
C MET A 739 -24.83 -44.65 -7.33
N ALA A 740 -24.60 -43.88 -6.26
CA ALA A 740 -23.65 -44.25 -5.19
C ALA A 740 -24.20 -45.40 -4.34
N GLU A 741 -25.51 -45.52 -4.10
CA GLU A 741 -26.13 -46.58 -3.31
C GLU A 741 -26.31 -47.89 -4.08
N LYS A 742 -26.49 -47.84 -5.40
CA LYS A 742 -26.74 -49.02 -6.24
C LYS A 742 -25.48 -49.74 -6.69
N GLY A 743 -24.28 -49.20 -6.46
CA GLY A 743 -23.01 -49.76 -6.89
C GLY A 743 -22.18 -50.35 -5.75
N GLU A 744 -21.67 -51.58 -5.94
CA GLU A 744 -20.67 -52.20 -5.04
C GLU A 744 -19.30 -51.47 -5.14
N THR A 745 -19.09 -50.69 -6.18
CA THR A 745 -17.88 -49.88 -6.44
C THR A 745 -18.28 -48.42 -6.76
N LYS A 746 -17.35 -47.47 -6.56
CA LYS A 746 -17.57 -46.06 -6.93
C LYS A 746 -18.03 -45.97 -8.40
N PRO A 747 -19.12 -45.20 -8.72
CA PRO A 747 -19.58 -45.04 -10.09
C PRO A 747 -18.47 -44.47 -10.97
N ASP A 748 -18.44 -44.87 -12.24
CA ASP A 748 -17.59 -44.22 -13.23
C ASP A 748 -17.93 -42.76 -13.38
N VAL A 749 -16.94 -41.87 -13.31
CA VAL A 749 -17.10 -40.41 -13.32
C VAL A 749 -17.75 -39.94 -14.61
N ASP A 750 -17.39 -40.54 -15.74
CA ASP A 750 -17.95 -40.19 -17.06
C ASP A 750 -19.43 -40.60 -17.18
N ALA A 751 -19.77 -41.81 -16.71
CA ALA A 751 -21.15 -42.29 -16.67
C ALA A 751 -22.02 -41.39 -15.74
N LEU A 752 -21.49 -40.97 -14.60
CA LEU A 752 -22.20 -40.09 -13.68
C LEU A 752 -22.36 -38.68 -14.24
N SER A 753 -21.33 -38.15 -14.91
CA SER A 753 -21.42 -36.86 -15.61
C SER A 753 -22.47 -36.87 -16.71
N GLU A 754 -22.61 -37.96 -17.45
CA GLU A 754 -23.68 -38.11 -18.43
C GLU A 754 -25.08 -38.21 -17.81
N ALA A 755 -25.21 -38.93 -16.70
CA ALA A 755 -26.46 -39.07 -15.98
C ALA A 755 -26.95 -37.73 -15.37
N LEU A 756 -26.02 -36.85 -15.05
CA LEU A 756 -26.34 -35.50 -14.52
C LEU A 756 -26.84 -34.52 -15.58
N LYS A 757 -26.48 -34.70 -16.85
CA LYS A 757 -26.84 -33.77 -17.93
C LYS A 757 -28.31 -33.40 -17.97
N PRO A 758 -29.29 -34.35 -17.88
CA PRO A 758 -30.72 -34.02 -17.92
C PRO A 758 -31.16 -33.13 -16.75
N SER A 759 -30.64 -33.39 -15.56
CA SER A 759 -30.95 -32.58 -14.37
C SER A 759 -30.36 -31.17 -14.48
N LEU A 760 -29.14 -31.04 -14.96
CA LEU A 760 -28.48 -29.76 -15.17
C LEU A 760 -29.16 -28.93 -16.28
N THR A 761 -29.58 -29.55 -17.36
CA THR A 761 -30.24 -28.84 -18.50
C THR A 761 -31.62 -28.28 -18.14
N ARG A 762 -32.27 -28.79 -17.08
CA ARG A 762 -33.52 -28.22 -16.56
C ARG A 762 -33.33 -26.89 -15.86
N VAL A 763 -32.15 -26.66 -15.29
CA VAL A 763 -31.83 -25.48 -14.45
C VAL A 763 -30.96 -24.49 -15.20
N PHE A 764 -29.99 -24.99 -15.94
CA PHE A 764 -28.97 -24.16 -16.58
C PHE A 764 -29.14 -24.19 -18.12
N PRO A 765 -28.94 -23.05 -18.79
CA PRO A 765 -28.93 -23.00 -20.23
C PRO A 765 -27.85 -23.93 -20.84
N PRO A 766 -28.12 -24.70 -21.90
CA PRO A 766 -27.12 -25.56 -22.54
C PRO A 766 -25.85 -24.80 -22.98
N ALA A 767 -26.01 -23.54 -23.36
CA ALA A 767 -24.92 -22.66 -23.73
C ALA A 767 -23.94 -22.40 -22.58
N LEU A 768 -24.42 -22.34 -21.34
CA LEU A 768 -23.58 -22.20 -20.12
C LEU A 768 -22.83 -23.50 -19.87
N LEU A 769 -23.54 -24.64 -19.87
CA LEU A 769 -22.99 -25.95 -19.59
C LEU A 769 -21.87 -26.35 -20.57
N GLY A 770 -21.97 -25.94 -21.82
CA GLY A 770 -20.91 -26.17 -22.83
C GLY A 770 -19.60 -25.44 -22.59
N ARG A 771 -19.55 -24.51 -21.63
CA ARG A 771 -18.39 -23.70 -21.28
C ARG A 771 -17.78 -24.05 -19.94
N ILE A 772 -18.41 -24.96 -19.21
CA ILE A 772 -18.07 -25.32 -17.82
C ILE A 772 -17.67 -26.78 -17.79
N VAL A 773 -16.64 -27.11 -17.04
CA VAL A 773 -16.30 -28.49 -16.72
C VAL A 773 -17.12 -28.92 -15.50
N THR A 774 -18.08 -29.78 -15.72
CA THR A 774 -18.94 -30.33 -14.65
C THR A 774 -18.20 -31.45 -13.94
N ILE A 775 -18.08 -31.34 -12.62
CA ILE A 775 -17.40 -32.32 -11.77
C ILE A 775 -18.40 -32.84 -10.73
N PRO A 776 -18.81 -34.11 -10.80
CA PRO A 776 -19.65 -34.69 -9.76
C PRO A 776 -18.84 -34.93 -8.48
N TYR A 777 -19.42 -34.54 -7.34
CA TYR A 777 -18.86 -34.79 -6.01
C TYR A 777 -19.65 -35.92 -5.35
N PHE A 778 -18.91 -36.95 -4.93
CA PHE A 778 -19.52 -38.10 -4.29
C PHE A 778 -19.96 -37.83 -2.86
N PRO A 779 -20.98 -38.53 -2.35
CA PRO A 779 -21.30 -38.55 -0.93
C PRO A 779 -20.12 -39.12 -0.13
N LEU A 780 -19.97 -38.65 1.10
CA LEU A 780 -18.84 -39.04 1.93
C LEU A 780 -19.03 -40.45 2.52
N SER A 781 -18.12 -41.33 2.25
CA SER A 781 -18.09 -42.66 2.91
C SER A 781 -17.63 -42.55 4.37
N THR A 782 -17.90 -43.57 5.17
CA THR A 782 -17.50 -43.65 6.57
C THR A 782 -15.98 -43.44 6.75
N ASP A 783 -15.16 -44.01 5.86
CA ASP A 783 -13.70 -43.86 5.89
C ASP A 783 -13.27 -42.44 5.59
N VAL A 784 -13.94 -41.79 4.65
CA VAL A 784 -13.71 -40.36 4.31
C VAL A 784 -14.12 -39.46 5.48
N LEU A 785 -15.26 -39.70 6.11
CA LEU A 785 -15.67 -39.00 7.32
C LEU A 785 -14.70 -39.15 8.47
N ALA A 786 -14.13 -40.37 8.67
CA ALA A 786 -13.09 -40.61 9.66
C ALA A 786 -11.82 -39.79 9.34
N GLY A 787 -11.42 -39.76 8.06
CA GLY A 787 -10.31 -38.93 7.60
C GLY A 787 -10.50 -37.43 7.88
N ILE A 788 -11.68 -36.89 7.55
CA ILE A 788 -12.06 -35.48 7.78
C ILE A 788 -12.07 -35.17 9.29
N THR A 789 -12.66 -36.05 10.09
CA THR A 789 -12.70 -35.91 11.56
C THR A 789 -11.31 -35.86 12.15
N LYS A 790 -10.41 -36.76 11.70
CA LYS A 790 -9.01 -36.79 12.14
C LYS A 790 -8.26 -35.52 11.76
N LEU A 791 -8.49 -34.96 10.56
CA LEU A 791 -7.88 -33.73 10.10
C LEU A 791 -8.32 -32.53 10.95
N LYS A 792 -9.62 -32.41 11.24
CA LYS A 792 -10.18 -31.33 12.09
C LYS A 792 -9.71 -31.40 13.53
N LEU A 793 -9.67 -32.60 14.10
CA LEU A 793 -9.14 -32.83 15.46
C LEU A 793 -7.65 -32.48 15.52
N ARG A 794 -6.84 -32.84 14.53
CA ARG A 794 -5.43 -32.44 14.46
C ARG A 794 -5.25 -30.91 14.47
N ALA A 795 -6.12 -30.17 13.81
CA ALA A 795 -6.08 -28.70 13.83
C ALA A 795 -6.36 -28.14 15.24
N ILE A 796 -7.22 -28.79 16.02
CA ILE A 796 -7.49 -28.40 17.41
C ILE A 796 -6.28 -28.77 18.30
N VAL A 797 -5.73 -29.97 18.13
CA VAL A 797 -4.51 -30.41 18.85
C VAL A 797 -3.38 -29.43 18.64
N ARG A 798 -3.16 -28.99 17.39
CA ARG A 798 -2.14 -28.00 17.08
C ARG A 798 -2.40 -26.66 17.77
N ARG A 799 -3.65 -26.14 17.72
CA ARG A 799 -4.04 -24.89 18.39
C ARG A 799 -3.87 -24.96 19.91
N MET A 800 -4.19 -26.10 20.53
CA MET A 800 -3.97 -26.32 21.97
C MET A 800 -2.48 -26.24 22.33
N LYS A 801 -1.63 -26.84 21.50
CA LYS A 801 -0.17 -26.78 21.69
C LYS A 801 0.39 -25.37 21.47
N GLU A 802 -0.04 -24.68 20.41
CA GLU A 802 0.46 -23.35 20.06
C GLU A 802 0.02 -22.27 21.04
N ASN A 803 -1.25 -22.29 21.47
CA ASN A 803 -1.83 -21.22 22.29
C ASN A 803 -1.71 -21.47 23.80
N HIS A 804 -1.68 -22.73 24.24
CA HIS A 804 -1.72 -23.10 25.64
C HIS A 804 -0.56 -23.99 26.09
N GLY A 805 0.34 -24.39 25.19
CA GLY A 805 1.46 -25.28 25.51
C GLY A 805 1.04 -26.71 25.88
N ALA A 806 -0.25 -27.04 25.79
CA ALA A 806 -0.81 -28.31 26.20
C ALA A 806 -0.73 -29.37 25.10
N VAL A 807 -0.32 -30.59 25.45
CA VAL A 807 -0.34 -31.73 24.56
C VAL A 807 -1.71 -32.40 24.63
N MET A 808 -2.46 -32.30 23.54
CA MET A 808 -3.77 -32.94 23.44
C MET A 808 -3.69 -34.24 22.67
N THR A 809 -4.25 -35.32 23.22
CA THR A 809 -4.43 -36.62 22.57
C THR A 809 -5.91 -36.95 22.44
N VAL A 810 -6.28 -37.56 21.33
CA VAL A 810 -7.66 -37.96 21.07
C VAL A 810 -7.65 -39.45 20.76
N HIS A 811 -8.43 -40.22 21.53
CA HIS A 811 -8.50 -41.70 21.36
C HIS A 811 -9.36 -42.07 20.15
N ASP A 812 -9.03 -43.18 19.52
CA ASP A 812 -9.71 -43.67 18.30
C ASP A 812 -11.21 -43.97 18.55
N ASP A 813 -11.60 -44.34 19.77
CA ASP A 813 -13.00 -44.54 20.14
C ASP A 813 -13.85 -43.27 20.05
N VAL A 814 -13.27 -42.09 20.34
CA VAL A 814 -13.91 -40.80 20.17
C VAL A 814 -14.11 -40.49 18.70
N LEU A 815 -13.12 -40.83 17.87
CA LEU A 815 -13.19 -40.66 16.43
C LEU A 815 -14.31 -41.56 15.86
N ALA A 816 -14.37 -42.82 16.25
CA ALA A 816 -15.42 -43.75 15.84
C ALA A 816 -16.81 -43.27 16.27
N HIS A 817 -16.94 -42.73 17.50
CA HIS A 817 -18.19 -42.20 18.00
C HIS A 817 -18.67 -40.98 17.20
N ILE A 818 -17.80 -40.06 16.85
CA ILE A 818 -18.16 -38.88 16.02
C ILE A 818 -18.62 -39.34 14.64
N VAL A 819 -17.90 -40.28 14.01
CA VAL A 819 -18.22 -40.79 12.70
C VAL A 819 -19.57 -41.52 12.71
N ASP A 820 -19.87 -42.26 13.77
CA ASP A 820 -21.16 -42.97 13.92
C ASP A 820 -22.35 -42.01 14.03
N GLN A 821 -22.16 -40.87 14.64
CA GLN A 821 -23.16 -39.79 14.70
C GLN A 821 -23.36 -39.05 13.37
N CYS A 822 -22.41 -39.17 12.44
CA CYS A 822 -22.43 -38.51 11.13
C CYS A 822 -23.04 -39.40 10.01
N ARG A 823 -23.92 -40.34 10.33
CA ARG A 823 -24.52 -41.27 9.35
C ARG A 823 -25.59 -40.66 8.43
N ASP A 824 -26.01 -39.42 8.68
CA ASP A 824 -26.95 -38.72 7.82
C ASP A 824 -26.27 -38.26 6.51
N PRO A 825 -26.63 -38.85 5.35
CA PRO A 825 -25.99 -38.56 4.08
C PRO A 825 -26.16 -37.12 3.59
N ASP A 826 -27.20 -36.43 4.04
CA ASP A 826 -27.55 -35.07 3.61
C ASP A 826 -26.70 -33.99 4.33
N SER A 827 -26.14 -34.32 5.49
CA SER A 827 -25.41 -33.38 6.34
C SER A 827 -23.89 -33.41 6.10
N GLY A 828 -23.35 -34.51 5.63
CA GLY A 828 -21.94 -34.69 5.26
C GLY A 828 -20.93 -34.18 6.32
N GLY A 829 -19.85 -33.61 5.86
CA GLY A 829 -18.76 -33.06 6.71
C GLY A 829 -19.17 -31.90 7.62
N ARG A 830 -20.32 -31.25 7.36
CA ARG A 830 -20.85 -30.19 8.26
C ARG A 830 -21.29 -30.76 9.62
N MET A 831 -21.76 -32.03 9.66
CA MET A 831 -22.13 -32.67 10.92
C MET A 831 -20.89 -32.87 11.82
N VAL A 832 -19.75 -33.23 11.23
CA VAL A 832 -18.48 -33.34 11.97
C VAL A 832 -18.14 -32.00 12.63
N ASP A 833 -18.26 -30.88 11.88
CA ASP A 833 -18.02 -29.53 12.44
C ASP A 833 -18.99 -29.20 13.55
N ASN A 834 -20.28 -29.51 13.38
CA ASN A 834 -21.30 -29.26 14.39
C ASN A 834 -21.01 -30.05 15.67
N ILE A 835 -20.66 -31.32 15.55
CA ILE A 835 -20.35 -32.16 16.72
C ILE A 835 -19.11 -31.60 17.45
N ILE A 836 -18.04 -31.32 16.72
CA ILE A 836 -16.81 -30.78 17.33
C ILE A 836 -17.10 -29.44 18.00
N THR A 837 -17.81 -28.55 17.32
CA THR A 837 -18.12 -27.19 17.82
C THR A 837 -19.06 -27.18 19.00
N ASN A 838 -20.05 -28.07 19.02
CA ASN A 838 -21.10 -28.06 20.06
C ASN A 838 -20.81 -29.02 21.23
N THR A 839 -19.86 -29.95 21.08
CA THR A 839 -19.53 -30.89 22.15
C THR A 839 -18.10 -30.72 22.64
N ILE A 840 -17.10 -30.84 21.77
CA ILE A 840 -15.69 -30.88 22.19
C ILE A 840 -15.17 -29.49 22.55
N LEU A 841 -15.37 -28.50 21.69
CA LEU A 841 -14.83 -27.15 21.92
C LEU A 841 -15.40 -26.44 23.16
N PRO A 842 -16.70 -26.52 23.50
CA PRO A 842 -17.23 -25.85 24.68
C PRO A 842 -16.65 -26.39 25.99
N ASP A 843 -16.51 -27.73 26.08
CA ASP A 843 -15.97 -28.37 27.26
C ASP A 843 -14.49 -28.06 27.46
N LEU A 844 -13.70 -28.16 26.37
CA LEU A 844 -12.29 -27.73 26.37
C LEU A 844 -12.15 -26.26 26.75
N SER A 845 -12.96 -25.38 26.14
CA SER A 845 -12.90 -23.93 26.41
C SER A 845 -13.23 -23.60 27.87
N ARG A 846 -14.23 -24.27 28.46
CA ARG A 846 -14.60 -24.08 29.86
C ARG A 846 -13.46 -24.45 30.81
N GLU A 847 -12.80 -25.58 30.52
CA GLU A 847 -11.68 -26.06 31.35
C GLU A 847 -10.45 -25.16 31.20
N VAL A 848 -10.10 -24.79 29.94
CA VAL A 848 -9.00 -23.85 29.66
C VAL A 848 -9.23 -22.53 30.41
N LEU A 849 -10.43 -21.94 30.28
CA LEU A 849 -10.75 -20.68 30.95
C LEU A 849 -10.76 -20.85 32.49
N GLY A 850 -11.27 -21.99 32.99
CA GLY A 850 -11.27 -22.30 34.42
C GLY A 850 -9.84 -22.38 34.99
N ARG A 851 -8.95 -23.01 34.28
CA ARG A 851 -7.52 -23.12 34.67
C ARG A 851 -6.78 -21.80 34.53
N MET A 852 -7.07 -21.01 33.48
CA MET A 852 -6.55 -19.65 33.35
C MET A 852 -6.94 -18.77 34.54
N VAL A 853 -8.20 -18.83 34.99
CA VAL A 853 -8.65 -18.09 36.18
C VAL A 853 -7.99 -18.63 37.44
N ALA A 854 -7.82 -19.94 37.54
CA ALA A 854 -7.17 -20.60 38.69
C ALA A 854 -5.62 -20.52 38.62
N GLN A 855 -5.06 -19.96 37.54
CA GLN A 855 -3.61 -19.91 37.30
C GLN A 855 -2.92 -21.29 37.37
N THR A 856 -3.63 -22.34 36.99
CA THR A 856 -3.08 -23.72 37.01
C THR A 856 -2.68 -24.10 35.58
N PRO A 857 -1.41 -24.51 35.34
CA PRO A 857 -0.96 -24.88 34.01
C PRO A 857 -1.64 -26.17 33.53
N MET A 858 -2.02 -26.22 32.27
CA MET A 858 -2.54 -27.41 31.63
C MET A 858 -1.42 -28.05 30.78
N LYS A 859 -0.96 -29.25 31.16
CA LYS A 859 0.13 -29.93 30.45
C LYS A 859 -0.36 -30.93 29.43
N THR A 860 -1.38 -31.73 29.82
CA THR A 860 -1.94 -32.75 28.92
C THR A 860 -3.46 -32.74 28.97
N VAL A 861 -4.05 -33.08 27.82
CA VAL A 861 -5.51 -33.25 27.65
C VAL A 861 -5.74 -34.55 26.89
N ASP A 862 -6.34 -35.54 27.54
CA ASP A 862 -6.73 -36.77 26.90
C ASP A 862 -8.23 -36.82 26.70
N VAL A 863 -8.66 -36.87 25.43
CA VAL A 863 -10.07 -36.96 25.04
C VAL A 863 -10.40 -38.45 24.86
N VAL A 864 -11.28 -38.95 25.71
CA VAL A 864 -11.63 -40.39 25.83
C VAL A 864 -13.13 -40.58 25.82
N MET A 865 -13.59 -41.81 25.63
CA MET A 865 -14.99 -42.19 25.84
C MET A 865 -15.21 -42.62 27.29
N LYS A 866 -16.18 -41.99 28.00
CA LYS A 866 -16.63 -42.29 29.35
C LYS A 866 -18.13 -42.49 29.36
N ASP A 867 -18.60 -43.65 29.75
CA ASP A 867 -20.03 -43.97 29.84
C ASP A 867 -20.85 -43.61 28.58
N GLY A 868 -20.24 -43.87 27.40
CA GLY A 868 -20.90 -43.57 26.11
C GLY A 868 -20.95 -42.10 25.71
N LYS A 869 -20.26 -41.23 26.42
CA LYS A 869 -20.10 -39.79 26.12
C LYS A 869 -18.61 -39.44 26.01
N ILE A 870 -18.36 -38.36 25.28
CA ILE A 870 -16.99 -37.80 25.20
C ILE A 870 -16.64 -37.24 26.58
N GLY A 871 -15.54 -37.70 27.13
CA GLY A 871 -15.01 -37.28 28.42
C GLY A 871 -13.58 -36.76 28.26
N TYR A 872 -13.11 -36.05 29.26
CA TYR A 872 -11.79 -35.42 29.20
C TYR A 872 -11.01 -35.77 30.47
N ASP A 873 -9.75 -36.06 30.31
CA ASP A 873 -8.78 -36.19 31.39
C ASP A 873 -7.73 -35.10 31.23
N PHE A 874 -7.65 -34.22 32.23
CA PHE A 874 -6.77 -33.07 32.26
C PHE A 874 -5.68 -33.24 33.31
N ALA A 875 -4.40 -33.08 32.91
CA ALA A 875 -3.26 -33.15 33.82
C ALA A 875 -2.37 -31.90 33.71
#